data_72e8eebe8039e21f21515325f0541129
#
_entry.id   72e8eebe8039e21f21515325f0541129
#
_cell.length_a   1.000
_cell.length_b   1.000
_cell.length_c   1.000
_cell.angle_alpha   90.00
_cell.angle_beta   90.00
_cell.angle_gamma   90.00
#
_symmetry.space_group_name_H-M   'P 1'
#
loop_
_entity.id
_entity.type
_entity.pdbx_description
1 polymer ?
#
loop_
_entity_poly.entity_id
_entity_poly.type
_entity_poly.pdbx_seq_one_letter_code
_entity_poly.pdbx_strand_id
1 'polypeptide(L)'
;MSTTHRQCGRRYWSHAMAVVCLLVHPLTGDSRAAESPTGAAILQDLRSFREMGTVLHLAAHPDDENTQLITYLARGRGCRTGYLSITRGDGGQNEIGPEFDEKLGVARTQELMAARRLDGGRQFFTRAIDFGFSKTPEETLRFWDREQVLADVVRIIRTFRPDVIVTRFPVPPGSGGHGHHTASAMLAVEAFKVCGDAKAFPEQLTEGLKPWQPKRVLWNGGGRGRGGNAAGGPTVRVDIGGKDPVTDEPFGAIAGRSRAMHKTQGFGNFGGGGGGGGANVQTFTLLAGEPATNDLMDGVELTWNRITGGAEIGKLADEAIATFKSDDAAASVPVLLALRSKLAALASEPLVEDKRQQLDGLLKKCLGLSVETTVPTPEVAPGETVKLQHTAQMSSKVSVRWAAVRYPDLKREIATSIPLTANEATHVAAQTIPANTPPTQPYWLREEGASGIFRVDDKKLIGRPENSPAFPVEFVFEVGGQTLVVADEPVSTADSGKLRKLVVISPVALNFGSAVALFKPGSEKSLEVEVTAARSAVEGTLRLRAPSGWSVSPTGQSFKLSKAGDKAKLAFTVSTKQASSGNLIAVAEIGGVQFSNQRIEIRYDHIPVQVLQPPAKLKVAAFDVAIRGKTVGYLPGAGDDTVASLQQLGYAVTTLTGADLTEEKLRGLDAVVVGVRAFNERNDLAANLPGVFAYAENGGTVIVQYNRPTGLQTQKLGPYPLSIAGNAPQWRVTDETVPVAFLAPEHAALTTPNKIVPTDFDGWVQERGAYFPSSFDTEHYTPLLAMSDPGEKPLNSSVLVAKHGKGYFVYTGLAFFRQLPAGVPGAYRLFANLVSLGK
;
A
#
# COMPACT_ATOMS: atom_id res chain seq x y z
N MET A 1 29.39 49.59 47.50
CA MET A 1 30.64 50.19 47.00
C MET A 1 30.88 49.57 45.67
N SER A 2 30.56 50.30 44.74
CA SER A 2 31.33 51.15 43.83
C SER A 2 31.91 50.31 42.70
N THR A 3 31.27 50.37 41.58
CA THR A 3 31.54 51.25 40.36
C THR A 3 32.66 50.65 39.51
N THR A 4 32.66 50.57 38.28
CA THR A 4 32.15 51.31 37.13
C THR A 4 32.81 50.84 35.85
N HIS A 5 32.07 50.89 34.77
CA HIS A 5 32.38 51.48 33.46
C HIS A 5 33.45 50.85 32.56
N ARG A 6 32.92 50.50 31.41
CA ARG A 6 32.89 51.17 30.11
C ARG A 6 33.97 50.70 29.12
N GLN A 7 33.37 50.30 28.03
CA GLN A 7 33.60 50.76 26.67
C GLN A 7 34.73 50.16 25.85
N CYS A 8 34.27 49.90 24.70
CA CYS A 8 34.83 50.07 23.43
C CYS A 8 35.60 48.92 22.80
N GLY A 9 35.02 48.43 21.74
CA GLY A 9 35.77 48.34 20.58
C GLY A 9 35.26 47.42 19.52
N ARG A 10 34.43 47.89 18.68
CA ARG A 10 34.27 47.40 17.30
C ARG A 10 35.55 46.76 16.78
N ARG A 11 35.48 45.51 16.38
CA ARG A 11 36.24 44.82 15.34
C ARG A 11 36.40 43.34 15.69
N TYR A 12 35.43 42.53 15.34
CA TYR A 12 35.56 41.04 15.16
C TYR A 12 34.24 40.52 14.58
N TRP A 13 33.88 41.00 13.38
CA TRP A 13 32.75 40.52 12.64
C TRP A 13 33.15 40.12 11.23
N SER A 14 34.25 39.40 11.06
CA SER A 14 34.63 38.92 9.74
C SER A 14 35.24 37.52 9.71
N HIS A 15 35.30 36.84 10.86
CA HIS A 15 35.91 35.49 10.86
C HIS A 15 35.03 34.36 11.47
N ALA A 16 33.79 34.68 11.91
CA ALA A 16 32.89 33.67 12.46
C ALA A 16 31.90 33.09 11.44
N MET A 17 31.94 33.55 10.19
CA MET A 17 30.99 33.09 9.17
C MET A 17 31.55 32.01 8.22
N ALA A 18 32.82 31.66 8.37
CA ALA A 18 33.46 30.66 7.51
C ALA A 18 33.60 29.25 8.12
N VAL A 19 33.20 29.07 9.39
CA VAL A 19 33.40 27.77 10.08
C VAL A 19 32.09 27.00 10.34
N VAL A 20 30.94 27.61 10.10
CA VAL A 20 29.64 26.94 10.32
C VAL A 20 29.12 26.20 9.07
N CYS A 21 29.78 26.32 7.92
CA CYS A 21 29.35 25.60 6.70
C CYS A 21 29.98 24.22 6.48
N LEU A 22 30.64 23.63 7.45
CA LEU A 22 31.36 22.35 7.22
C LEU A 22 30.94 21.18 8.12
N LEU A 23 29.78 21.23 8.75
CA LEU A 23 29.23 20.08 9.53
C LEU A 23 27.73 19.90 9.29
N VAL A 24 27.29 19.98 8.05
CA VAL A 24 26.04 19.33 7.66
C VAL A 24 26.43 18.04 6.98
N HIS A 25 26.51 16.96 7.75
CA HIS A 25 26.46 15.62 7.18
C HIS A 25 25.10 15.50 6.49
N PRO A 26 25.04 15.14 5.19
CA PRO A 26 23.77 14.86 4.56
C PRO A 26 23.21 13.59 5.18
N LEU A 27 22.16 13.74 5.96
CA LEU A 27 21.26 12.64 6.27
C LEU A 27 20.76 12.09 4.93
N THR A 28 21.02 10.83 4.71
CA THR A 28 20.69 9.99 3.57
C THR A 28 19.22 10.13 3.12
N GLY A 29 18.94 11.14 2.33
CA GLY A 29 17.83 11.12 1.38
C GLY A 29 18.38 10.55 0.07
N ASP A 30 17.61 9.74 -0.65
CA ASP A 30 17.95 9.23 -1.96
C ASP A 30 18.40 10.37 -2.92
N SER A 31 19.65 10.79 -2.81
CA SER A 31 20.24 11.65 -3.80
C SER A 31 20.52 10.77 -5.01
N ARG A 32 19.93 11.08 -6.15
CA ARG A 32 20.24 10.47 -7.44
C ARG A 32 21.68 10.72 -7.95
N ALA A 33 22.47 11.49 -7.24
CA ALA A 33 23.91 11.40 -7.36
C ALA A 33 24.34 10.02 -6.84
N ALA A 34 23.88 8.97 -7.54
CA ALA A 34 24.29 7.61 -7.27
C ALA A 34 25.81 7.58 -7.39
N GLU A 35 26.49 7.13 -6.34
CA GLU A 35 27.89 6.74 -6.42
C GLU A 35 28.09 5.95 -7.71
N SER A 36 29.10 6.29 -8.46
CA SER A 36 29.44 5.54 -9.68
C SER A 36 29.49 4.06 -9.34
N PRO A 37 28.79 3.19 -10.10
CA PRO A 37 28.71 1.78 -9.76
C PRO A 37 30.11 1.18 -9.67
N THR A 38 30.37 0.39 -8.64
CA THR A 38 31.66 -0.27 -8.48
C THR A 38 31.92 -1.25 -9.63
N GLY A 39 33.17 -1.50 -9.95
CA GLY A 39 33.51 -2.50 -10.96
C GLY A 39 32.92 -3.89 -10.63
N ALA A 40 32.84 -4.26 -9.35
CA ALA A 40 32.18 -5.50 -8.92
C ALA A 40 30.69 -5.51 -9.27
N ALA A 41 29.99 -4.39 -9.12
CA ALA A 41 28.57 -4.29 -9.47
C ALA A 41 28.36 -4.43 -11.00
N ILE A 42 29.20 -3.81 -11.82
CA ILE A 42 29.14 -3.95 -13.29
C ILE A 42 29.42 -5.39 -13.71
N LEU A 43 30.43 -6.03 -13.12
CA LEU A 43 30.74 -7.45 -13.39
C LEU A 43 29.58 -8.37 -13.03
N GLN A 44 28.90 -8.12 -11.91
CA GLN A 44 27.72 -8.90 -11.53
C GLN A 44 26.55 -8.68 -12.50
N ASP A 45 26.35 -7.46 -12.98
CA ASP A 45 25.35 -7.16 -14.01
C ASP A 45 25.67 -7.87 -15.33
N LEU A 46 26.95 -7.97 -15.75
CA LEU A 46 27.38 -8.75 -16.90
C LEU A 46 27.07 -10.24 -16.71
N ARG A 47 27.33 -10.79 -15.54
CA ARG A 47 26.97 -12.18 -15.20
C ARG A 47 25.47 -12.41 -15.24
N SER A 48 24.71 -11.45 -14.68
CA SER A 48 23.24 -11.48 -14.74
C SER A 48 22.71 -11.33 -16.18
N PHE A 49 23.37 -10.56 -17.04
CA PHE A 49 23.03 -10.48 -18.47
C PHE A 49 23.23 -11.84 -19.18
N ARG A 50 24.28 -12.57 -18.83
CA ARG A 50 24.54 -13.92 -19.35
C ARG A 50 23.50 -14.93 -18.89
N GLU A 51 22.98 -14.81 -17.66
CA GLU A 51 22.02 -15.75 -17.05
C GLU A 51 20.62 -15.57 -17.66
N MET A 52 19.98 -16.66 -18.06
CA MET A 52 18.68 -16.65 -18.75
C MET A 52 17.55 -17.26 -17.91
N GLY A 53 17.82 -17.76 -16.72
CA GLY A 53 16.82 -18.36 -15.84
C GLY A 53 15.87 -17.30 -15.24
N THR A 54 14.59 -17.66 -15.14
CA THR A 54 13.55 -16.78 -14.62
C THR A 54 12.73 -17.48 -13.55
N VAL A 55 12.58 -16.85 -12.37
CA VAL A 55 11.81 -17.37 -11.24
C VAL A 55 10.78 -16.35 -10.79
N LEU A 56 9.53 -16.79 -10.60
CA LEU A 56 8.44 -16.01 -10.04
C LEU A 56 8.08 -16.56 -8.65
N HIS A 57 8.37 -15.79 -7.62
CA HIS A 57 7.83 -16.06 -6.27
C HIS A 57 6.41 -15.52 -6.18
N LEU A 58 5.46 -16.26 -5.58
CA LEU A 58 4.06 -15.87 -5.49
C LEU A 58 3.52 -16.06 -4.07
N ALA A 59 2.86 -15.04 -3.53
CA ALA A 59 2.14 -15.11 -2.25
C ALA A 59 0.97 -14.11 -2.21
N ALA A 60 0.27 -14.05 -1.08
CA ALA A 60 -0.98 -13.29 -0.95
C ALA A 60 -0.77 -11.79 -0.72
N HIS A 61 0.18 -11.41 0.15
CA HIS A 61 0.34 -10.03 0.61
C HIS A 61 1.78 -9.52 0.48
N PRO A 62 1.99 -8.18 0.48
CA PRO A 62 3.30 -7.60 0.78
C PRO A 62 3.78 -8.07 2.16
N ASP A 63 4.99 -8.64 2.27
CA ASP A 63 5.63 -9.23 3.46
C ASP A 63 5.59 -10.78 3.58
N ASP A 64 4.82 -11.44 2.75
CA ASP A 64 4.79 -12.93 2.72
C ASP A 64 6.02 -13.55 2.05
N GLU A 65 6.73 -12.79 1.23
CA GLU A 65 7.83 -13.29 0.42
C GLU A 65 9.00 -13.82 1.26
N ASN A 66 9.68 -14.83 0.72
CA ASN A 66 10.98 -15.27 1.22
C ASN A 66 12.06 -14.34 0.66
N THR A 67 12.35 -13.24 1.38
CA THR A 67 13.32 -12.22 0.96
C THR A 67 14.72 -12.80 0.75
N GLN A 68 15.14 -13.85 1.49
CA GLN A 68 16.44 -14.48 1.31
C GLN A 68 16.50 -15.31 0.02
N LEU A 69 15.42 -16.01 -0.33
CA LEU A 69 15.34 -16.72 -1.61
C LEU A 69 15.43 -15.74 -2.79
N ILE A 70 14.71 -14.61 -2.72
CA ILE A 70 14.76 -13.59 -3.76
C ILE A 70 16.17 -13.01 -3.87
N THR A 71 16.80 -12.66 -2.75
CA THR A 71 18.20 -12.16 -2.71
C THR A 71 19.18 -13.17 -3.33
N TYR A 72 19.09 -14.44 -2.93
CA TYR A 72 19.93 -15.51 -3.47
C TYR A 72 19.78 -15.67 -4.98
N LEU A 73 18.55 -15.71 -5.48
CA LEU A 73 18.26 -15.86 -6.91
C LEU A 73 18.67 -14.64 -7.72
N ALA A 74 18.29 -13.44 -7.28
CA ALA A 74 18.54 -12.22 -8.03
C ALA A 74 20.01 -11.76 -7.94
N ARG A 75 20.53 -11.63 -6.71
CA ARG A 75 21.87 -11.06 -6.51
C ARG A 75 22.97 -12.14 -6.54
N GLY A 76 22.68 -13.33 -6.00
CA GLY A 76 23.65 -14.41 -5.97
C GLY A 76 23.79 -15.10 -7.33
N ARG A 77 22.69 -15.57 -7.90
CA ARG A 77 22.68 -16.32 -9.15
C ARG A 77 22.54 -15.47 -10.40
N GLY A 78 22.09 -14.22 -10.27
CA GLY A 78 21.80 -13.34 -11.41
C GLY A 78 20.53 -13.72 -12.17
N CYS A 79 19.69 -14.62 -11.63
CA CYS A 79 18.42 -14.98 -12.24
C CYS A 79 17.43 -13.81 -12.27
N ARG A 80 16.66 -13.73 -13.33
CA ARG A 80 15.53 -12.80 -13.43
C ARG A 80 14.44 -13.22 -12.45
N THR A 81 14.37 -12.55 -11.31
CA THR A 81 13.52 -12.93 -10.18
C THR A 81 12.39 -11.93 -10.00
N GLY A 82 11.15 -12.41 -9.90
CA GLY A 82 9.97 -11.60 -9.63
C GLY A 82 9.25 -12.04 -8.37
N TYR A 83 8.58 -11.11 -7.71
CA TYR A 83 7.60 -11.38 -6.68
C TYR A 83 6.21 -10.92 -7.15
N LEU A 84 5.24 -11.82 -7.14
CA LEU A 84 3.83 -11.51 -7.35
C LEU A 84 3.12 -11.57 -6.00
N SER A 85 2.72 -10.43 -5.50
CA SER A 85 1.76 -10.31 -4.41
C SER A 85 0.35 -10.27 -5.00
N ILE A 86 -0.55 -11.16 -4.57
CA ILE A 86 -1.93 -11.18 -5.09
C ILE A 86 -2.63 -9.87 -4.77
N THR A 87 -2.48 -9.37 -3.55
CA THR A 87 -3.07 -8.08 -3.11
C THR A 87 -2.00 -7.04 -2.82
N ARG A 88 -2.42 -5.80 -2.56
CA ARG A 88 -1.55 -4.71 -2.08
C ARG A 88 -1.54 -4.59 -0.56
N GLY A 89 -2.28 -5.46 0.14
CA GLY A 89 -2.34 -5.50 1.59
C GLY A 89 -3.22 -4.40 2.20
N ASP A 90 -4.23 -3.96 1.48
CA ASP A 90 -5.15 -2.87 1.85
C ASP A 90 -5.91 -3.19 3.16
N GLY A 91 -6.32 -4.45 3.35
CA GLY A 91 -7.06 -4.92 4.51
C GLY A 91 -6.23 -5.20 5.75
N GLY A 92 -4.92 -4.96 5.69
CA GLY A 92 -4.00 -5.16 6.80
C GLY A 92 -4.16 -4.15 7.93
N GLN A 93 -3.28 -4.26 8.92
CA GLN A 93 -3.16 -3.28 10.01
C GLN A 93 -1.95 -2.39 9.75
N ASN A 94 -2.03 -1.12 10.15
CA ASN A 94 -0.90 -0.21 10.15
C ASN A 94 -0.39 -0.02 11.59
N GLU A 95 0.85 -0.41 11.86
CA GLU A 95 1.46 -0.30 13.18
C GLU A 95 2.24 1.00 13.39
N ILE A 96 2.36 1.84 12.35
CA ILE A 96 3.15 3.07 12.42
C ILE A 96 2.39 4.33 12.02
N GLY A 97 1.11 4.22 11.64
CA GLY A 97 0.34 5.37 11.19
C GLY A 97 -1.17 5.12 11.10
N PRO A 98 -1.92 6.13 10.69
CA PRO A 98 -3.38 6.09 10.65
C PRO A 98 -3.95 5.62 9.31
N GLU A 99 -3.12 5.25 8.35
CA GLU A 99 -3.58 4.84 7.02
C GLU A 99 -4.23 3.45 7.08
N PHE A 100 -5.44 3.36 6.53
CA PHE A 100 -6.20 2.13 6.33
C PHE A 100 -6.67 2.03 4.88
N ASP A 101 -7.17 0.88 4.51
CA ASP A 101 -7.73 0.58 3.19
C ASP A 101 -6.75 0.95 2.05
N GLU A 102 -7.20 1.59 1.00
CA GLU A 102 -6.38 1.93 -0.17
C GLU A 102 -5.13 2.75 0.18
N LYS A 103 -5.18 3.59 1.23
CA LYS A 103 -4.02 4.37 1.69
C LYS A 103 -2.92 3.46 2.25
N LEU A 104 -3.32 2.44 3.00
CA LEU A 104 -2.41 1.42 3.51
C LEU A 104 -1.84 0.58 2.35
N GLY A 105 -2.67 0.18 1.39
CA GLY A 105 -2.23 -0.54 0.19
C GLY A 105 -1.18 0.24 -0.60
N VAL A 106 -1.32 1.56 -0.70
CA VAL A 106 -0.30 2.43 -1.34
C VAL A 106 0.99 2.45 -0.51
N ALA A 107 0.91 2.63 0.82
CA ALA A 107 2.09 2.61 1.68
C ALA A 107 2.83 1.26 1.59
N ARG A 108 2.12 0.13 1.70
CA ARG A 108 2.68 -1.23 1.60
C ARG A 108 3.25 -1.54 0.21
N THR A 109 2.66 -0.97 -0.85
CA THR A 109 3.24 -1.04 -2.20
C THR A 109 4.63 -0.38 -2.22
N GLN A 110 4.79 0.80 -1.61
CA GLN A 110 6.06 1.51 -1.56
C GLN A 110 7.08 0.81 -0.67
N GLU A 111 6.66 0.23 0.45
CA GLU A 111 7.50 -0.62 1.30
C GLU A 111 8.04 -1.82 0.53
N LEU A 112 7.18 -2.48 -0.24
CA LEU A 112 7.56 -3.62 -1.06
C LEU A 112 8.52 -3.21 -2.19
N MET A 113 8.32 -2.03 -2.81
CA MET A 113 9.26 -1.47 -3.79
C MET A 113 10.62 -1.14 -3.15
N ALA A 114 10.63 -0.64 -1.90
CA ALA A 114 11.87 -0.42 -1.15
C ALA A 114 12.59 -1.74 -0.86
N ALA A 115 11.86 -2.79 -0.48
CA ALA A 115 12.38 -4.13 -0.29
C ALA A 115 13.02 -4.69 -1.57
N ARG A 116 12.35 -4.55 -2.71
CA ARG A 116 12.87 -4.99 -4.04
C ARG A 116 14.15 -4.28 -4.46
N ARG A 117 14.31 -2.98 -4.12
CA ARG A 117 15.58 -2.27 -4.36
C ARG A 117 16.76 -2.88 -3.61
N LEU A 118 16.52 -3.50 -2.46
CA LEU A 118 17.56 -4.14 -1.64
C LEU A 118 17.88 -5.56 -2.13
N ASP A 119 16.87 -6.38 -2.37
CA ASP A 119 17.05 -7.79 -2.70
C ASP A 119 17.19 -8.08 -4.20
N GLY A 120 16.95 -7.10 -5.07
CA GLY A 120 17.13 -7.20 -6.53
C GLY A 120 15.96 -7.84 -7.27
N GLY A 121 14.87 -8.18 -6.59
CA GLY A 121 13.66 -8.72 -7.22
C GLY A 121 12.85 -7.66 -7.97
N ARG A 122 11.96 -8.11 -8.85
CA ARG A 122 10.93 -7.30 -9.52
C ARG A 122 9.59 -7.49 -8.83
N GLN A 123 8.73 -6.46 -8.82
CA GLN A 123 7.42 -6.51 -8.16
C GLN A 123 6.27 -6.57 -9.15
N PHE A 124 5.28 -7.42 -8.82
CA PHE A 124 4.01 -7.53 -9.54
C PHE A 124 2.84 -7.58 -8.56
N PHE A 125 1.65 -7.12 -9.01
CA PHE A 125 0.39 -7.20 -8.27
C PHE A 125 -0.75 -7.59 -9.21
N THR A 126 -1.74 -8.32 -8.68
CA THR A 126 -3.04 -8.43 -9.35
C THR A 126 -3.93 -7.24 -8.99
N ARG A 127 -5.19 -7.28 -9.45
CA ARG A 127 -6.22 -6.31 -9.06
C ARG A 127 -6.99 -6.72 -7.80
N ALA A 128 -6.69 -7.85 -7.17
CA ALA A 128 -7.36 -8.28 -5.96
C ALA A 128 -7.18 -7.28 -4.82
N ILE A 129 -8.27 -6.95 -4.13
CA ILE A 129 -8.28 -6.11 -2.92
C ILE A 129 -8.06 -7.02 -1.72
N ASP A 130 -7.17 -6.65 -0.82
CA ASP A 130 -7.10 -7.27 0.50
C ASP A 130 -8.26 -6.74 1.34
N PHE A 131 -9.22 -7.60 1.62
CA PHE A 131 -10.39 -7.26 2.42
C PHE A 131 -10.24 -7.61 3.91
N GLY A 132 -9.06 -7.97 4.35
CA GLY A 132 -8.76 -8.38 5.71
C GLY A 132 -8.74 -9.90 5.88
N PHE A 133 -9.13 -10.40 7.03
CA PHE A 133 -9.00 -11.81 7.34
C PHE A 133 -10.13 -12.66 6.71
N SER A 134 -9.77 -13.77 6.09
CA SER A 134 -10.69 -14.82 5.65
C SER A 134 -10.30 -16.17 6.26
N LYS A 135 -11.27 -17.02 6.54
CA LYS A 135 -11.04 -18.34 7.15
C LYS A 135 -10.66 -19.39 6.12
N THR A 136 -11.23 -19.33 4.93
CA THR A 136 -11.09 -20.36 3.91
C THR A 136 -10.70 -19.77 2.55
N PRO A 137 -10.03 -20.55 1.69
CA PRO A 137 -9.75 -20.11 0.32
C PRO A 137 -11.02 -19.95 -0.53
N GLU A 138 -12.09 -20.71 -0.24
CA GLU A 138 -13.38 -20.61 -0.93
C GLU A 138 -14.03 -19.24 -0.67
N GLU A 139 -14.04 -18.79 0.60
CA GLU A 139 -14.46 -17.45 0.98
C GLU A 139 -13.66 -16.39 0.23
N THR A 140 -12.34 -16.51 0.24
CA THR A 140 -11.43 -15.58 -0.44
C THR A 140 -11.70 -15.48 -1.93
N LEU A 141 -11.76 -16.63 -2.61
CA LEU A 141 -11.94 -16.69 -4.06
C LEU A 141 -13.33 -16.23 -4.52
N ARG A 142 -14.35 -16.40 -3.66
CA ARG A 142 -15.68 -15.83 -3.90
C ARG A 142 -15.62 -14.29 -3.87
N PHE A 143 -14.92 -13.71 -2.89
CA PHE A 143 -14.81 -12.27 -2.72
C PHE A 143 -13.95 -11.61 -3.81
N TRP A 144 -12.84 -12.25 -4.19
CA TRP A 144 -11.89 -11.72 -5.18
C TRP A 144 -12.34 -11.81 -6.64
N ASP A 145 -13.47 -12.39 -6.98
CA ASP A 145 -13.79 -12.79 -8.35
C ASP A 145 -12.66 -13.68 -8.94
N ARG A 146 -12.71 -14.95 -8.56
CA ARG A 146 -11.68 -15.95 -8.86
C ARG A 146 -11.20 -15.92 -10.32
N GLU A 147 -12.13 -15.74 -11.28
CA GLU A 147 -11.81 -15.78 -12.71
C GLU A 147 -10.97 -14.57 -13.13
N GLN A 148 -11.32 -13.37 -12.66
CA GLN A 148 -10.56 -12.16 -12.98
C GLN A 148 -9.17 -12.18 -12.34
N VAL A 149 -9.03 -12.64 -11.09
CA VAL A 149 -7.72 -12.73 -10.43
C VAL A 149 -6.87 -13.82 -11.05
N LEU A 150 -7.45 -14.97 -11.45
CA LEU A 150 -6.75 -16.00 -12.22
C LEU A 150 -6.25 -15.45 -13.57
N ALA A 151 -7.07 -14.67 -14.27
CA ALA A 151 -6.67 -14.01 -15.51
C ALA A 151 -5.48 -13.07 -15.30
N ASP A 152 -5.43 -12.33 -14.19
CA ASP A 152 -4.32 -11.45 -13.84
C ASP A 152 -3.03 -12.26 -13.57
N VAL A 153 -3.11 -13.36 -12.83
CA VAL A 153 -1.96 -14.25 -12.59
C VAL A 153 -1.43 -14.83 -13.89
N VAL A 154 -2.33 -15.30 -14.78
CA VAL A 154 -1.96 -15.82 -16.11
C VAL A 154 -1.32 -14.72 -16.96
N ARG A 155 -1.85 -13.50 -16.95
CA ARG A 155 -1.26 -12.33 -17.62
C ARG A 155 0.16 -12.06 -17.16
N ILE A 156 0.40 -12.09 -15.86
CA ILE A 156 1.72 -11.86 -15.28
C ILE A 156 2.69 -12.97 -15.67
N ILE A 157 2.25 -14.23 -15.64
CA ILE A 157 3.05 -15.37 -16.13
C ILE A 157 3.40 -15.22 -17.60
N ARG A 158 2.45 -14.85 -18.46
CA ARG A 158 2.68 -14.65 -19.91
C ARG A 158 3.57 -13.44 -20.21
N THR A 159 3.51 -12.41 -19.37
CA THR A 159 4.36 -11.20 -19.48
C THR A 159 5.77 -11.46 -18.96
N PHE A 160 5.89 -12.05 -17.79
CA PHE A 160 7.17 -12.27 -17.12
C PHE A 160 7.88 -13.53 -17.58
N ARG A 161 7.15 -14.55 -18.06
CA ARG A 161 7.67 -15.84 -18.56
C ARG A 161 8.61 -16.55 -17.59
N PRO A 162 8.16 -16.88 -16.37
CA PRO A 162 8.97 -17.62 -15.41
C PRO A 162 9.19 -19.08 -15.87
N ASP A 163 10.39 -19.61 -15.65
CA ASP A 163 10.67 -21.04 -15.79
C ASP A 163 10.16 -21.83 -14.60
N VAL A 164 10.26 -21.22 -13.42
CA VAL A 164 9.85 -21.81 -12.15
C VAL A 164 8.97 -20.83 -11.39
N ILE A 165 7.86 -21.33 -10.86
CA ILE A 165 7.01 -20.60 -9.93
C ILE A 165 7.24 -21.18 -8.53
N VAL A 166 7.44 -20.31 -7.53
CA VAL A 166 7.60 -20.70 -6.13
C VAL A 166 6.47 -20.08 -5.32
N THR A 167 5.61 -20.92 -4.71
CA THR A 167 4.57 -20.41 -3.78
C THR A 167 5.10 -20.38 -2.35
N ARG A 168 4.64 -19.39 -1.59
CA ARG A 168 4.97 -19.29 -0.15
C ARG A 168 4.12 -20.22 0.70
N PHE A 169 2.89 -20.44 0.30
CA PHE A 169 1.89 -21.20 1.06
C PHE A 169 1.54 -22.53 0.38
N PRO A 170 1.05 -23.50 1.15
CA PRO A 170 0.59 -24.78 0.63
C PRO A 170 -0.83 -24.69 0.05
N VAL A 171 -1.18 -25.64 -0.80
CA VAL A 171 -2.50 -25.74 -1.45
C VAL A 171 -3.60 -26.32 -0.55
N PRO A 172 -3.33 -27.32 0.35
CA PRO A 172 -4.40 -27.92 1.13
C PRO A 172 -5.12 -26.89 2.02
N PRO A 173 -6.47 -26.84 2.01
CA PRO A 173 -7.26 -25.94 2.84
C PRO A 173 -6.89 -26.04 4.32
N GLY A 174 -6.85 -24.90 5.03
CA GLY A 174 -6.50 -24.81 6.44
C GLY A 174 -5.00 -24.88 6.74
N SER A 175 -4.15 -25.28 5.79
CA SER A 175 -2.70 -25.41 6.01
C SER A 175 -1.95 -24.09 5.88
N GLY A 176 -2.52 -23.09 5.22
CA GLY A 176 -1.95 -21.73 5.08
C GLY A 176 -2.23 -20.80 6.26
N GLY A 177 -3.12 -21.17 7.16
CA GLY A 177 -3.52 -20.37 8.35
C GLY A 177 -4.42 -19.17 8.08
N HIS A 178 -4.56 -18.74 6.82
CA HIS A 178 -5.39 -17.66 6.33
C HIS A 178 -5.92 -18.02 4.94
N GLY A 179 -7.18 -17.70 4.65
CA GLY A 179 -7.80 -18.05 3.36
C GLY A 179 -7.04 -17.48 2.17
N HIS A 180 -6.62 -16.20 2.22
CA HIS A 180 -5.80 -15.55 1.19
C HIS A 180 -4.50 -16.33 0.89
N HIS A 181 -3.83 -16.84 1.92
CA HIS A 181 -2.58 -17.59 1.78
C HIS A 181 -2.78 -18.84 0.92
N THR A 182 -3.77 -19.66 1.30
CA THR A 182 -4.08 -20.90 0.56
C THR A 182 -4.61 -20.57 -0.84
N ALA A 183 -5.49 -19.56 -0.97
CA ALA A 183 -6.03 -19.12 -2.26
C ALA A 183 -4.92 -18.68 -3.23
N SER A 184 -3.88 -17.98 -2.75
CA SER A 184 -2.74 -17.59 -3.59
C SER A 184 -2.00 -18.78 -4.18
N ALA A 185 -1.79 -19.83 -3.39
CA ALA A 185 -1.15 -21.07 -3.87
C ALA A 185 -2.05 -21.85 -4.83
N MET A 186 -3.36 -21.90 -4.57
CA MET A 186 -4.34 -22.51 -5.49
C MET A 186 -4.34 -21.80 -6.84
N LEU A 187 -4.39 -20.46 -6.86
CA LEU A 187 -4.32 -19.65 -8.09
C LEU A 187 -3.01 -19.88 -8.87
N ALA A 188 -1.88 -20.06 -8.18
CA ALA A 188 -0.60 -20.38 -8.84
C ALA A 188 -0.65 -21.72 -9.57
N VAL A 189 -1.20 -22.77 -8.93
CA VAL A 189 -1.35 -24.10 -9.54
C VAL A 189 -2.36 -24.10 -10.67
N GLU A 190 -3.47 -23.38 -10.53
CA GLU A 190 -4.47 -23.24 -11.59
C GLU A 190 -3.92 -22.47 -12.79
N ALA A 191 -3.26 -21.34 -12.54
CA ALA A 191 -2.61 -20.57 -13.59
C ALA A 191 -1.57 -21.38 -14.35
N PHE A 192 -0.76 -22.21 -13.65
CA PHE A 192 0.18 -23.12 -14.26
C PHE A 192 -0.48 -24.07 -15.26
N LYS A 193 -1.68 -24.60 -14.96
CA LYS A 193 -2.40 -25.54 -15.82
C LYS A 193 -2.91 -24.91 -17.12
N VAL A 194 -3.15 -23.59 -17.14
CA VAL A 194 -3.83 -22.92 -18.24
C VAL A 194 -3.00 -21.85 -18.95
N CYS A 195 -1.91 -21.37 -18.38
CA CYS A 195 -1.13 -20.25 -18.95
C CYS A 195 -0.45 -20.60 -20.30
N GLY A 196 -0.17 -21.90 -20.54
CA GLY A 196 0.35 -22.43 -21.81
C GLY A 196 -0.74 -22.67 -22.87
N ASP A 197 -2.02 -22.69 -22.50
CA ASP A 197 -3.11 -22.94 -23.44
C ASP A 197 -3.57 -21.62 -24.09
N ALA A 198 -3.52 -21.56 -25.42
CA ALA A 198 -3.99 -20.41 -26.19
C ALA A 198 -5.52 -20.21 -26.12
N LYS A 199 -6.28 -21.22 -25.68
CA LYS A 199 -7.73 -21.12 -25.53
C LYS A 199 -8.13 -20.49 -24.19
N ALA A 200 -7.23 -20.51 -23.19
CA ALA A 200 -7.45 -19.84 -21.92
C ALA A 200 -7.12 -18.34 -22.04
N PHE A 201 -8.05 -17.50 -21.65
CA PHE A 201 -7.91 -16.03 -21.70
C PHE A 201 -7.44 -15.52 -23.08
N PRO A 202 -8.20 -15.82 -24.16
CA PRO A 202 -7.79 -15.50 -25.54
C PRO A 202 -7.67 -14.00 -25.80
N GLU A 203 -8.36 -13.16 -25.01
CA GLU A 203 -8.25 -11.70 -25.07
C GLU A 203 -6.83 -11.21 -24.78
N GLN A 204 -6.07 -11.89 -23.93
CA GLN A 204 -4.67 -11.56 -23.66
C GLN A 204 -3.77 -11.75 -24.90
N LEU A 205 -4.13 -12.72 -25.76
CA LEU A 205 -3.39 -12.95 -27.00
C LEU A 205 -3.67 -11.86 -28.05
N THR A 206 -4.90 -11.35 -28.09
CA THR A 206 -5.25 -10.22 -28.97
C THR A 206 -4.56 -8.92 -28.55
N GLU A 207 -4.16 -8.81 -27.29
CA GLU A 207 -3.35 -7.72 -26.73
C GLU A 207 -1.84 -7.89 -26.99
N GLY A 208 -1.42 -9.00 -27.65
CA GLY A 208 -0.05 -9.27 -28.05
C GLY A 208 0.74 -10.19 -27.10
N LEU A 209 0.13 -10.68 -26.02
CA LEU A 209 0.76 -11.70 -25.18
C LEU A 209 0.79 -13.04 -25.90
N LYS A 210 1.74 -13.90 -25.52
CA LYS A 210 1.85 -15.26 -26.04
C LYS A 210 1.70 -16.27 -24.91
N PRO A 211 1.15 -17.48 -25.16
CA PRO A 211 1.15 -18.56 -24.17
C PRO A 211 2.57 -18.83 -23.65
N TRP A 212 2.65 -19.17 -22.39
CA TRP A 212 3.91 -19.54 -21.74
C TRP A 212 3.67 -20.63 -20.71
N GLN A 213 4.46 -21.72 -20.77
CA GLN A 213 4.37 -22.83 -19.83
C GLN A 213 5.63 -22.89 -18.98
N PRO A 214 5.55 -22.53 -17.67
CA PRO A 214 6.62 -22.80 -16.72
C PRO A 214 6.90 -24.31 -16.61
N LYS A 215 8.11 -24.68 -16.19
CA LYS A 215 8.44 -26.10 -15.98
C LYS A 215 7.75 -26.68 -14.76
N ARG A 216 7.67 -25.90 -13.68
CA ARG A 216 7.12 -26.38 -12.40
C ARG A 216 6.61 -25.30 -11.50
N VAL A 217 5.77 -25.74 -10.56
CA VAL A 217 5.35 -24.97 -9.39
C VAL A 217 5.85 -25.68 -8.15
N LEU A 218 6.57 -24.97 -7.30
CA LEU A 218 7.16 -25.49 -6.07
C LEU A 218 6.58 -24.72 -4.87
N TRP A 219 6.34 -25.41 -3.78
CA TRP A 219 6.02 -24.79 -2.49
C TRP A 219 7.28 -24.69 -1.63
N ASN A 220 7.62 -23.48 -1.19
CA ASN A 220 8.69 -23.21 -0.24
C ASN A 220 8.18 -23.32 1.21
N GLY A 221 8.07 -24.55 1.71
CA GLY A 221 7.42 -24.86 2.98
C GLY A 221 8.30 -25.36 4.12
N GLY A 222 9.60 -25.31 4.02
CA GLY A 222 10.54 -25.95 4.92
C GLY A 222 11.20 -25.08 5.99
N GLY A 223 10.46 -24.22 6.71
CA GLY A 223 10.95 -23.56 7.93
C GLY A 223 10.41 -24.26 9.18
N ARG A 224 11.20 -24.36 10.24
CA ARG A 224 10.82 -24.96 11.54
C ARG A 224 9.45 -24.44 11.99
N GLY A 225 8.42 -25.26 12.01
CA GLY A 225 7.26 -25.10 12.86
C GLY A 225 5.87 -24.96 12.26
N ARG A 226 5.63 -24.99 10.93
CA ARG A 226 4.27 -25.01 10.40
C ARG A 226 4.11 -25.98 9.25
N GLY A 227 3.43 -27.09 9.51
CA GLY A 227 3.00 -28.08 8.51
C GLY A 227 4.13 -28.98 8.01
N GLY A 228 4.27 -30.18 8.60
CA GLY A 228 5.01 -31.26 7.96
C GLY A 228 4.48 -31.47 6.55
N ASN A 229 5.19 -32.24 5.72
CA ASN A 229 4.98 -32.56 4.30
C ASN A 229 3.48 -32.63 3.85
N ALA A 230 2.74 -31.54 4.01
CA ALA A 230 1.29 -31.46 3.79
C ALA A 230 0.90 -31.62 2.30
N ALA A 231 1.86 -31.48 1.37
CA ALA A 231 1.59 -31.56 -0.05
C ALA A 231 1.93 -32.94 -0.68
N GLY A 232 2.63 -33.83 0.02
CA GLY A 232 2.85 -35.24 -0.41
C GLY A 232 3.63 -35.45 -1.72
N GLY A 233 4.29 -34.38 -2.27
CA GLY A 233 5.00 -34.44 -3.54
C GLY A 233 6.53 -34.66 -3.40
N PRO A 234 7.24 -34.88 -4.54
CA PRO A 234 8.71 -34.88 -4.57
C PRO A 234 9.28 -33.55 -4.03
N THR A 235 10.41 -33.65 -3.34
CA THR A 235 11.08 -32.46 -2.74
C THR A 235 12.48 -32.29 -3.28
N VAL A 236 12.88 -31.01 -3.42
CA VAL A 236 14.26 -30.60 -3.66
C VAL A 236 14.74 -29.73 -2.51
N ARG A 237 16.00 -29.91 -2.11
CA ARG A 237 16.63 -29.11 -1.05
C ARG A 237 17.74 -28.26 -1.64
N VAL A 238 17.65 -26.96 -1.42
CA VAL A 238 18.60 -25.98 -1.98
C VAL A 238 19.15 -25.12 -0.85
N ASP A 239 20.46 -24.98 -0.81
CA ASP A 239 21.11 -24.03 0.08
C ASP A 239 21.05 -22.63 -0.52
N ILE A 240 20.28 -21.73 0.12
CA ILE A 240 20.16 -20.31 -0.23
C ILE A 240 21.01 -19.41 0.66
N GLY A 241 21.98 -19.98 1.39
CA GLY A 241 23.00 -19.25 2.14
C GLY A 241 24.06 -18.65 1.22
N GLY A 242 25.10 -18.09 1.85
CA GLY A 242 26.21 -17.47 1.15
C GLY A 242 26.18 -15.94 1.19
N LYS A 243 26.96 -15.32 0.30
CA LYS A 243 27.23 -13.89 0.29
C LYS A 243 27.00 -13.28 -1.08
N ASP A 244 26.64 -12.00 -1.08
CA ASP A 244 26.51 -11.17 -2.27
C ASP A 244 27.91 -10.97 -2.92
N PRO A 245 28.06 -11.27 -4.21
CA PRO A 245 29.36 -11.19 -4.87
C PRO A 245 29.88 -9.76 -5.08
N VAL A 246 29.04 -8.74 -4.85
CA VAL A 246 29.40 -7.32 -5.00
C VAL A 246 29.84 -6.72 -3.67
N THR A 247 29.08 -6.99 -2.60
CA THR A 247 29.26 -6.33 -1.29
C THR A 247 29.91 -7.23 -0.26
N ASP A 248 30.11 -8.53 -0.54
CA ASP A 248 30.53 -9.57 0.40
C ASP A 248 29.61 -9.72 1.64
N GLU A 249 28.41 -9.10 1.58
CA GLU A 249 27.44 -9.17 2.65
C GLU A 249 26.65 -10.48 2.60
N PRO A 250 26.36 -11.13 3.74
CA PRO A 250 25.52 -12.31 3.77
C PRO A 250 24.12 -12.07 3.16
N PHE A 251 23.62 -12.98 2.32
CA PHE A 251 22.25 -12.89 1.77
C PHE A 251 21.20 -12.74 2.87
N GLY A 252 21.38 -13.40 4.01
CA GLY A 252 20.48 -13.27 5.15
C GLY A 252 20.42 -11.86 5.74
N ALA A 253 21.55 -11.12 5.71
CA ALA A 253 21.60 -9.73 6.20
C ALA A 253 20.87 -8.78 5.23
N ILE A 254 21.10 -8.93 3.92
CA ILE A 254 20.37 -8.17 2.89
C ILE A 254 18.86 -8.46 2.98
N ALA A 255 18.49 -9.72 3.10
CA ALA A 255 17.11 -10.17 3.25
C ALA A 255 16.44 -9.61 4.52
N GLY A 256 17.20 -9.52 5.61
CA GLY A 256 16.74 -8.90 6.86
C GLY A 256 16.40 -7.42 6.67
N ARG A 257 17.26 -6.67 5.98
CA ARG A 257 16.96 -5.26 5.63
C ARG A 257 15.79 -5.12 4.66
N SER A 258 15.70 -6.00 3.66
CA SER A 258 14.56 -6.04 2.74
C SER A 258 13.25 -6.23 3.51
N ARG A 259 13.20 -7.22 4.40
CA ARG A 259 12.02 -7.48 5.24
C ARG A 259 11.71 -6.32 6.19
N ALA A 260 12.73 -5.64 6.73
CA ALA A 260 12.57 -4.49 7.62
C ALA A 260 11.93 -3.26 6.94
N MET A 261 11.79 -3.26 5.60
CA MET A 261 11.05 -2.21 4.90
C MET A 261 9.55 -2.26 5.14
N HIS A 262 8.99 -3.42 5.51
CA HIS A 262 7.57 -3.60 5.84
C HIS A 262 7.23 -3.04 7.23
N LYS A 263 7.51 -1.76 7.46
CA LYS A 263 7.35 -1.10 8.76
C LYS A 263 5.90 -0.99 9.20
N THR A 264 4.98 -0.79 8.26
CA THR A 264 3.54 -0.80 8.56
C THR A 264 3.07 -2.11 9.19
N GLN A 265 3.82 -3.21 8.99
CA GLN A 265 3.54 -4.54 9.54
C GLN A 265 4.42 -4.89 10.76
N GLY A 266 5.11 -3.89 11.34
CA GLY A 266 5.90 -4.04 12.57
C GLY A 266 7.30 -4.64 12.38
N PHE A 267 7.73 -4.99 11.15
CA PHE A 267 9.02 -5.64 10.93
C PHE A 267 10.24 -4.73 11.18
N GLY A 268 10.09 -3.42 11.13
CA GLY A 268 11.21 -2.48 11.37
C GLY A 268 11.69 -2.40 12.80
N ASN A 269 10.92 -2.88 13.78
CA ASN A 269 11.20 -2.78 15.21
C ASN A 269 11.96 -4.00 15.77
N PHE A 270 11.97 -5.12 15.04
CA PHE A 270 12.81 -6.26 15.39
C PHE A 270 14.16 -6.04 14.75
N GLY A 271 15.18 -5.76 15.54
CA GLY A 271 16.55 -5.65 15.07
C GLY A 271 16.84 -6.87 14.19
N GLY A 272 17.07 -6.63 12.90
CA GLY A 272 17.22 -7.70 11.89
C GLY A 272 18.26 -8.68 12.40
N GLY A 273 17.84 -9.85 12.83
CA GLY A 273 18.71 -10.95 13.13
C GLY A 273 19.51 -11.25 11.87
N GLY A 274 20.71 -10.66 11.75
CA GLY A 274 21.61 -10.90 10.65
C GLY A 274 21.90 -12.39 10.58
N GLY A 275 21.23 -13.09 9.68
CA GLY A 275 21.61 -14.46 9.35
C GLY A 275 23.07 -14.42 8.92
N GLY A 276 23.92 -15.15 9.61
CA GLY A 276 25.31 -15.32 9.22
C GLY A 276 25.40 -15.87 7.78
N GLY A 277 26.54 -15.66 7.11
CA GLY A 277 26.80 -16.19 5.77
C GLY A 277 26.89 -17.72 5.67
N GLY A 278 26.40 -18.42 6.70
CA GLY A 278 26.37 -19.89 6.74
C GLY A 278 25.26 -20.51 5.88
N ALA A 279 25.27 -21.83 5.78
CA ALA A 279 24.28 -22.59 5.03
C ALA A 279 22.85 -22.34 5.53
N ASN A 280 21.93 -22.15 4.59
CA ASN A 280 20.49 -22.02 4.82
C ASN A 280 19.74 -22.92 3.85
N VAL A 281 19.64 -24.21 4.20
CA VAL A 281 19.02 -25.22 3.36
C VAL A 281 17.50 -25.13 3.46
N GLN A 282 16.86 -24.79 2.33
CA GLN A 282 15.42 -24.70 2.19
C GLN A 282 14.88 -25.92 1.45
N THR A 283 13.67 -26.34 1.81
CA THR A 283 12.96 -27.44 1.13
C THR A 283 11.87 -26.88 0.25
N PHE A 284 11.79 -27.40 -0.97
CA PHE A 284 10.76 -27.05 -1.96
C PHE A 284 10.03 -28.33 -2.37
N THR A 285 8.70 -28.32 -2.24
CA THR A 285 7.83 -29.46 -2.59
C THR A 285 7.16 -29.20 -3.91
N LEU A 286 7.20 -30.17 -4.83
CA LEU A 286 6.53 -30.08 -6.13
C LEU A 286 5.02 -30.05 -5.96
N LEU A 287 4.37 -29.01 -6.51
CA LEU A 287 2.92 -28.89 -6.58
C LEU A 287 2.37 -29.23 -7.98
N ALA A 288 3.12 -28.91 -9.02
CA ALA A 288 2.75 -29.19 -10.42
C ALA A 288 3.97 -29.14 -11.34
N GLY A 289 3.92 -29.86 -12.46
CA GLY A 289 4.94 -29.88 -13.51
C GLY A 289 6.03 -30.94 -13.30
N GLU A 290 7.22 -30.68 -13.84
CA GLU A 290 8.34 -31.59 -13.82
C GLU A 290 9.07 -31.60 -12.46
N PRO A 291 9.48 -32.74 -11.90
CA PRO A 291 10.24 -32.80 -10.66
C PRO A 291 11.63 -32.17 -10.83
N ALA A 292 12.16 -31.65 -9.75
CA ALA A 292 13.53 -31.20 -9.58
C ALA A 292 14.23 -32.08 -8.54
N THR A 293 15.51 -32.38 -8.72
CA THR A 293 16.29 -33.29 -7.84
C THR A 293 17.42 -32.61 -7.10
N ASN A 294 18.14 -31.72 -7.78
CA ASN A 294 19.32 -31.05 -7.23
C ASN A 294 19.16 -29.53 -7.09
N ASP A 295 18.43 -28.91 -8.02
CA ASP A 295 18.28 -27.46 -8.08
C ASP A 295 16.87 -27.07 -8.56
N LEU A 296 16.38 -25.88 -8.17
CA LEU A 296 15.08 -25.36 -8.61
C LEU A 296 14.98 -25.29 -10.15
N MET A 297 16.11 -25.03 -10.81
CA MET A 297 16.22 -24.81 -12.26
C MET A 297 16.58 -26.09 -13.04
N ASP A 298 16.55 -27.29 -12.41
CA ASP A 298 16.84 -28.54 -13.11
C ASP A 298 16.04 -28.67 -14.41
N GLY A 299 16.77 -28.96 -15.52
CA GLY A 299 16.18 -29.08 -16.86
C GLY A 299 15.79 -27.78 -17.53
N VAL A 300 16.11 -26.60 -16.96
CA VAL A 300 15.95 -25.28 -17.60
C VAL A 300 17.24 -24.93 -18.35
N GLU A 301 17.13 -24.51 -19.61
CA GLU A 301 18.26 -23.97 -20.34
C GLU A 301 18.57 -22.54 -19.84
N LEU A 302 19.68 -22.38 -19.15
CA LEU A 302 20.09 -21.13 -18.48
C LEU A 302 20.98 -20.25 -19.34
N THR A 303 21.31 -20.69 -20.56
CA THR A 303 22.18 -19.94 -21.47
C THR A 303 21.39 -19.29 -22.60
N TRP A 304 22.08 -18.43 -23.36
CA TRP A 304 21.52 -17.80 -24.55
C TRP A 304 21.11 -18.77 -25.66
N ASN A 305 21.50 -20.05 -25.58
CA ASN A 305 21.09 -21.09 -26.53
C ASN A 305 19.57 -21.33 -26.54
N ARG A 306 18.86 -20.93 -25.45
CA ARG A 306 17.39 -21.00 -25.41
C ARG A 306 16.68 -20.04 -26.40
N ILE A 307 17.41 -19.03 -26.92
CA ILE A 307 16.90 -18.05 -27.88
C ILE A 307 17.48 -18.36 -29.26
N THR A 308 16.62 -18.48 -30.27
CA THR A 308 17.06 -18.66 -31.64
C THR A 308 17.97 -17.51 -32.06
N GLY A 309 19.21 -17.83 -32.49
CA GLY A 309 20.26 -16.84 -32.81
C GLY A 309 21.01 -16.31 -31.56
N GLY A 310 20.70 -16.78 -30.35
CA GLY A 310 21.32 -16.30 -29.10
C GLY A 310 22.76 -16.79 -28.84
N ALA A 311 23.20 -17.89 -29.47
CA ALA A 311 24.52 -18.49 -29.20
C ALA A 311 25.70 -17.52 -29.36
N GLU A 312 25.68 -16.64 -30.38
CA GLU A 312 26.70 -15.62 -30.55
C GLU A 312 26.67 -14.55 -29.46
N ILE A 313 25.48 -14.22 -28.97
CA ILE A 313 25.31 -13.28 -27.85
C ILE A 313 25.90 -13.86 -26.59
N GLY A 314 25.65 -15.16 -26.33
CA GLY A 314 26.27 -15.86 -25.20
C GLY A 314 27.81 -15.82 -25.25
N LYS A 315 28.44 -16.05 -26.41
CA LYS A 315 29.89 -15.94 -26.59
C LYS A 315 30.41 -14.55 -26.30
N LEU A 316 29.76 -13.51 -26.85
CA LEU A 316 30.14 -12.13 -26.61
C LEU A 316 29.95 -11.71 -25.16
N ALA A 317 28.93 -12.25 -24.49
CA ALA A 317 28.74 -12.01 -23.06
C ALA A 317 29.83 -12.67 -22.22
N ASP A 318 30.23 -13.88 -22.55
CA ASP A 318 31.38 -14.57 -21.92
C ASP A 318 32.68 -13.80 -22.17
N GLU A 319 32.91 -13.28 -23.39
CA GLU A 319 34.05 -12.40 -23.72
C GLU A 319 34.00 -11.12 -22.88
N ALA A 320 32.87 -10.45 -22.81
CA ALA A 320 32.71 -9.24 -22.00
C ALA A 320 33.04 -9.49 -20.53
N ILE A 321 32.62 -10.63 -19.97
CA ILE A 321 32.94 -11.04 -18.60
C ILE A 321 34.44 -11.33 -18.44
N ALA A 322 35.03 -12.07 -19.35
CA ALA A 322 36.42 -12.50 -19.27
C ALA A 322 37.44 -11.34 -19.43
N THR A 323 37.07 -10.34 -20.24
CA THR A 323 37.90 -9.17 -20.51
C THR A 323 37.63 -7.96 -19.65
N PHE A 324 36.61 -8.05 -18.77
CA PHE A 324 36.19 -6.94 -17.91
C PHE A 324 37.31 -6.48 -16.98
N LYS A 325 37.54 -5.17 -16.94
CA LYS A 325 38.46 -4.51 -16.02
C LYS A 325 37.72 -3.65 -15.03
N SER A 326 37.78 -3.98 -13.74
CA SER A 326 37.07 -3.27 -12.68
C SER A 326 37.52 -1.83 -12.46
N ASP A 327 38.76 -1.50 -12.84
CA ASP A 327 39.36 -0.17 -12.80
C ASP A 327 39.16 0.63 -14.09
N ASP A 328 38.78 -0.02 -15.18
CA ASP A 328 38.49 0.59 -16.48
C ASP A 328 37.28 -0.08 -17.15
N ALA A 329 36.09 0.13 -16.56
CA ALA A 329 34.87 -0.42 -17.11
C ALA A 329 34.57 0.07 -18.54
N ALA A 330 35.06 1.25 -18.92
CA ALA A 330 34.86 1.83 -20.24
C ALA A 330 35.53 1.02 -21.36
N ALA A 331 36.57 0.24 -21.06
CA ALA A 331 37.18 -0.70 -22.00
C ALA A 331 36.18 -1.75 -22.53
N SER A 332 35.09 -2.02 -21.83
CA SER A 332 34.03 -2.94 -22.27
C SER A 332 33.03 -2.33 -23.26
N VAL A 333 33.05 -1.02 -23.48
CA VAL A 333 32.07 -0.33 -24.36
C VAL A 333 32.04 -0.93 -25.79
N PRO A 334 33.18 -1.21 -26.46
CA PRO A 334 33.17 -1.79 -27.81
C PRO A 334 32.44 -3.15 -27.88
N VAL A 335 32.71 -4.08 -26.95
CA VAL A 335 32.04 -5.40 -26.92
C VAL A 335 30.57 -5.27 -26.57
N LEU A 336 30.18 -4.33 -25.71
CA LEU A 336 28.77 -4.06 -25.40
C LEU A 336 28.01 -3.49 -26.60
N LEU A 337 28.63 -2.63 -27.42
CA LEU A 337 28.04 -2.13 -28.67
C LEU A 337 27.89 -3.25 -29.72
N ALA A 338 28.86 -4.17 -29.80
CA ALA A 338 28.74 -5.37 -30.62
C ALA A 338 27.58 -6.28 -30.16
N LEU A 339 27.49 -6.54 -28.86
CA LEU A 339 26.34 -7.25 -28.24
C LEU A 339 25.00 -6.60 -28.60
N ARG A 340 24.95 -5.26 -28.47
CA ARG A 340 23.75 -4.49 -28.76
C ARG A 340 23.30 -4.63 -30.22
N SER A 341 24.22 -4.58 -31.16
CA SER A 341 23.93 -4.80 -32.60
C SER A 341 23.38 -6.20 -32.87
N LYS A 342 23.97 -7.22 -32.24
CA LYS A 342 23.49 -8.61 -32.40
C LYS A 342 22.10 -8.81 -31.73
N LEU A 343 21.91 -8.25 -30.55
CA LEU A 343 20.64 -8.34 -29.80
C LEU A 343 19.50 -7.63 -30.54
N ALA A 344 19.80 -6.51 -31.24
CA ALA A 344 18.81 -5.80 -32.06
C ALA A 344 18.27 -6.64 -33.23
N ALA A 345 19.05 -7.59 -33.72
CA ALA A 345 18.66 -8.48 -34.80
C ALA A 345 17.74 -9.63 -34.36
N LEU A 346 17.61 -9.90 -33.08
CA LEU A 346 16.71 -10.94 -32.57
C LEU A 346 15.25 -10.52 -32.64
N ALA A 347 14.36 -11.52 -32.74
CA ALA A 347 12.92 -11.29 -32.65
C ALA A 347 12.56 -10.64 -31.28
N SER A 348 11.58 -9.74 -31.31
CA SER A 348 11.06 -9.10 -30.10
C SER A 348 10.27 -10.12 -29.28
N GLU A 349 10.78 -10.45 -28.11
CA GLU A 349 10.16 -11.30 -27.09
C GLU A 349 10.42 -10.71 -25.71
N PRO A 350 9.54 -10.91 -24.71
CA PRO A 350 9.68 -10.27 -23.40
C PRO A 350 11.07 -10.44 -22.75
N LEU A 351 11.65 -11.63 -22.81
CA LEU A 351 12.96 -11.87 -22.25
C LEU A 351 14.08 -11.14 -23.04
N VAL A 352 13.97 -11.09 -24.37
CA VAL A 352 14.93 -10.35 -25.24
C VAL A 352 14.81 -8.85 -24.98
N GLU A 353 13.62 -8.31 -24.84
CA GLU A 353 13.40 -6.88 -24.52
C GLU A 353 14.01 -6.52 -23.16
N ASP A 354 13.81 -7.36 -22.15
CA ASP A 354 14.45 -7.17 -20.85
C ASP A 354 15.96 -7.18 -20.94
N LYS A 355 16.53 -8.07 -21.75
CA LYS A 355 17.98 -8.13 -21.97
C LYS A 355 18.51 -6.92 -22.76
N ARG A 356 17.73 -6.35 -23.68
CA ARG A 356 18.06 -5.07 -24.34
C ARG A 356 18.16 -3.95 -23.33
N GLN A 357 17.16 -3.83 -22.44
CA GLN A 357 17.18 -2.81 -21.39
C GLN A 357 18.33 -3.03 -20.40
N GLN A 358 18.61 -4.28 -20.03
CA GLN A 358 19.74 -4.62 -19.15
C GLN A 358 21.06 -4.23 -19.80
N LEU A 359 21.24 -4.49 -21.11
CA LEU A 359 22.44 -4.12 -21.86
C LEU A 359 22.63 -2.61 -21.99
N ASP A 360 21.54 -1.85 -22.22
CA ASP A 360 21.56 -0.39 -22.23
C ASP A 360 21.95 0.17 -20.87
N GLY A 361 21.46 -0.45 -19.77
CA GLY A 361 21.88 -0.15 -18.41
C GLY A 361 23.36 -0.43 -18.15
N LEU A 362 23.89 -1.56 -18.65
CA LEU A 362 25.31 -1.90 -18.58
C LEU A 362 26.17 -0.89 -19.34
N LEU A 363 25.76 -0.55 -20.55
CA LEU A 363 26.47 0.47 -21.37
C LEU A 363 26.50 1.81 -20.65
N LYS A 364 25.36 2.26 -20.09
CA LYS A 364 25.27 3.47 -19.27
C LYS A 364 26.28 3.43 -18.11
N LYS A 365 26.36 2.31 -17.38
CA LYS A 365 27.27 2.13 -16.23
C LYS A 365 28.72 2.13 -16.64
N CYS A 366 29.08 1.43 -17.73
CA CYS A 366 30.46 1.42 -18.27
C CYS A 366 30.91 2.78 -18.81
N LEU A 367 30.00 3.59 -19.33
CA LEU A 367 30.25 4.98 -19.69
C LEU A 367 30.40 5.90 -18.47
N GLY A 368 29.96 5.49 -17.28
CA GLY A 368 29.81 6.36 -16.14
C GLY A 368 28.85 7.51 -16.45
N LEU A 369 27.81 7.21 -17.23
CA LEU A 369 26.79 8.16 -17.66
C LEU A 369 25.66 8.23 -16.64
N SER A 370 25.38 9.40 -16.12
CA SER A 370 24.20 9.72 -15.30
C SER A 370 23.39 10.82 -15.95
N VAL A 371 22.08 10.76 -15.77
CA VAL A 371 21.15 11.79 -16.23
C VAL A 371 20.21 12.15 -15.10
N GLU A 372 19.79 13.43 -15.08
CA GLU A 372 18.81 13.93 -14.11
C GLU A 372 18.00 15.07 -14.73
N THR A 373 16.68 15.04 -14.54
CA THR A 373 15.79 16.16 -14.86
C THR A 373 15.25 16.76 -13.58
N THR A 374 15.58 18.02 -13.32
CA THR A 374 15.09 18.74 -12.14
C THR A 374 14.03 19.78 -12.48
N VAL A 375 13.12 20.01 -11.52
CA VAL A 375 12.06 21.02 -11.59
C VAL A 375 12.06 21.86 -10.31
N PRO A 376 11.61 23.16 -10.37
CA PRO A 376 11.57 24.02 -9.20
C PRO A 376 10.62 23.54 -8.10
N THR A 377 9.51 22.88 -8.48
CA THR A 377 8.49 22.37 -7.55
C THR A 377 8.08 20.97 -7.97
N PRO A 378 7.77 20.07 -7.02
CA PRO A 378 7.36 18.71 -7.33
C PRO A 378 5.92 18.58 -7.84
N GLU A 379 5.22 19.69 -8.04
CA GLU A 379 3.80 19.73 -8.38
C GLU A 379 3.52 20.70 -9.52
N VAL A 380 2.60 20.30 -10.40
CA VAL A 380 2.14 21.09 -11.53
C VAL A 380 0.65 20.85 -11.77
N ALA A 381 -0.11 21.88 -12.15
CA ALA A 381 -1.49 21.71 -12.58
C ALA A 381 -1.58 21.56 -14.11
N PRO A 382 -2.66 20.91 -14.62
CA PRO A 382 -2.94 20.86 -16.04
C PRO A 382 -2.98 22.27 -16.65
N GLY A 383 -2.34 22.44 -17.83
CA GLY A 383 -2.21 23.71 -18.52
C GLY A 383 -1.05 24.61 -18.06
N GLU A 384 -0.35 24.27 -16.99
CA GLU A 384 0.81 25.02 -16.51
C GLU A 384 2.09 24.68 -17.30
N THR A 385 3.01 25.65 -17.33
CA THR A 385 4.33 25.49 -17.94
C THR A 385 5.36 25.17 -16.86
N VAL A 386 6.07 24.07 -17.02
CA VAL A 386 7.15 23.63 -16.14
C VAL A 386 8.49 23.96 -16.78
N LYS A 387 9.38 24.57 -16.02
CA LYS A 387 10.79 24.75 -16.39
C LYS A 387 11.56 23.50 -15.98
N LEU A 388 12.15 22.81 -16.95
CA LEU A 388 12.92 21.59 -16.78
C LEU A 388 14.39 21.90 -16.98
N GLN A 389 15.22 21.46 -16.05
CA GLN A 389 16.66 21.47 -16.21
C GLN A 389 17.15 20.03 -16.37
N HIS A 390 17.67 19.71 -17.53
CA HIS A 390 18.22 18.41 -17.86
C HIS A 390 19.74 18.46 -17.69
N THR A 391 20.28 17.55 -16.91
CA THR A 391 21.72 17.40 -16.67
C THR A 391 22.18 16.02 -17.12
N ALA A 392 23.24 15.97 -17.88
CA ALA A 392 23.92 14.73 -18.25
C ALA A 392 25.38 14.83 -17.81
N GLN A 393 25.86 13.85 -17.05
CA GLN A 393 27.22 13.78 -16.55
C GLN A 393 27.87 12.47 -17.03
N MET A 394 29.11 12.51 -17.43
CA MET A 394 29.88 11.34 -17.87
C MET A 394 31.25 11.33 -17.22
N SER A 395 31.70 10.17 -16.72
CA SER A 395 33.03 10.03 -16.11
C SER A 395 34.09 9.40 -17.02
N SER A 396 33.67 8.65 -18.05
CA SER A 396 34.61 8.02 -18.97
C SER A 396 35.11 8.98 -20.07
N LYS A 397 36.23 8.62 -20.68
CA LYS A 397 36.81 9.34 -21.83
C LYS A 397 36.24 8.90 -23.18
N VAL A 398 35.25 8.00 -23.20
CA VAL A 398 34.60 7.59 -24.45
C VAL A 398 33.87 8.81 -25.03
N SER A 399 33.99 9.02 -26.34
CA SER A 399 33.26 10.12 -26.99
C SER A 399 31.78 9.78 -27.14
N VAL A 400 30.94 10.58 -26.53
CA VAL A 400 29.46 10.47 -26.58
C VAL A 400 28.91 11.83 -27.02
N ARG A 401 27.86 11.84 -27.81
CA ARG A 401 27.11 13.05 -28.13
C ARG A 401 25.72 12.97 -27.52
N TRP A 402 25.35 13.93 -26.67
CA TRP A 402 23.99 14.13 -26.25
C TRP A 402 23.23 14.79 -27.38
N ALA A 403 22.47 14.00 -28.13
CA ALA A 403 21.85 14.40 -29.39
C ALA A 403 20.53 15.16 -29.18
N ALA A 404 19.71 14.74 -28.21
CA ALA A 404 18.40 15.34 -27.98
C ALA A 404 17.80 15.01 -26.59
N VAL A 405 16.77 15.76 -26.22
CA VAL A 405 15.82 15.41 -25.15
C VAL A 405 14.45 15.19 -25.79
N ARG A 406 13.79 14.08 -25.44
CA ARG A 406 12.43 13.74 -25.89
C ARG A 406 11.44 13.82 -24.75
N TYR A 407 10.24 14.23 -25.10
CA TYR A 407 9.05 14.26 -24.22
C TYR A 407 7.98 13.38 -24.87
N PRO A 408 7.93 12.08 -24.55
CA PRO A 408 7.07 11.09 -25.23
C PRO A 408 5.58 11.49 -25.23
N ASP A 409 5.05 11.96 -24.11
CA ASP A 409 3.64 12.32 -23.98
C ASP A 409 3.27 13.58 -24.81
N LEU A 410 4.23 14.45 -25.08
CA LEU A 410 4.07 15.61 -25.95
C LEU A 410 4.40 15.32 -27.41
N LYS A 411 4.93 14.12 -27.72
CA LYS A 411 5.48 13.76 -29.03
C LYS A 411 6.47 14.81 -29.54
N ARG A 412 7.32 15.31 -28.66
CA ARG A 412 8.25 16.42 -28.92
C ARG A 412 9.68 15.98 -28.66
N GLU A 413 10.59 16.40 -29.56
CA GLU A 413 12.02 16.23 -29.42
C GLU A 413 12.70 17.58 -29.53
N ILE A 414 13.71 17.86 -28.70
CA ILE A 414 14.53 19.06 -28.74
C ILE A 414 15.99 18.61 -28.94
N ALA A 415 16.59 19.02 -30.05
CA ALA A 415 18.00 18.74 -30.35
C ALA A 415 18.91 19.53 -29.42
N THR A 416 19.93 18.86 -28.87
CA THR A 416 20.98 19.48 -28.01
C THR A 416 22.36 19.51 -28.70
N SER A 417 22.76 18.38 -29.29
CA SER A 417 24.05 18.22 -30.01
C SER A 417 25.31 18.55 -29.18
N ILE A 418 25.27 18.20 -27.89
CA ILE A 418 26.34 18.52 -26.93
C ILE A 418 27.33 17.36 -26.86
N PRO A 419 28.64 17.57 -27.07
CA PRO A 419 29.63 16.54 -26.85
C PRO A 419 29.88 16.30 -25.36
N LEU A 420 30.01 15.04 -24.99
CA LEU A 420 30.32 14.60 -23.62
C LEU A 420 31.58 13.75 -23.65
N THR A 421 32.57 14.12 -22.83
CA THR A 421 33.83 13.39 -22.65
C THR A 421 34.37 13.71 -21.26
N ALA A 422 34.08 12.87 -20.28
CA ALA A 422 34.44 13.07 -18.87
C ALA A 422 34.04 14.48 -18.33
N ASN A 423 32.83 14.91 -18.66
CA ASN A 423 32.31 16.23 -18.27
C ASN A 423 30.80 16.17 -17.94
N GLU A 424 30.30 17.29 -17.45
CA GLU A 424 28.87 17.55 -17.23
C GLU A 424 28.36 18.58 -18.24
N ALA A 425 27.13 18.40 -18.67
CA ALA A 425 26.41 19.35 -19.51
C ALA A 425 24.97 19.54 -19.02
N THR A 426 24.44 20.73 -19.18
CA THR A 426 23.08 21.09 -18.79
C THR A 426 22.34 21.71 -19.97
N HIS A 427 21.05 21.32 -20.10
CA HIS A 427 20.11 21.92 -21.05
C HIS A 427 18.83 22.34 -20.31
N VAL A 428 18.31 23.52 -20.60
CA VAL A 428 17.08 24.04 -19.98
C VAL A 428 15.99 24.14 -21.02
N ALA A 429 14.82 23.61 -20.70
CA ALA A 429 13.64 23.68 -21.55
C ALA A 429 12.40 24.05 -20.73
N ALA A 430 11.39 24.63 -21.37
CA ALA A 430 10.07 24.83 -20.77
C ALA A 430 9.05 24.02 -21.56
N GLN A 431 8.19 23.29 -20.83
CA GLN A 431 7.14 22.47 -21.42
C GLN A 431 5.82 22.74 -20.74
N THR A 432 4.75 22.81 -21.51
CA THR A 432 3.39 23.00 -20.97
C THR A 432 2.72 21.65 -20.82
N ILE A 433 2.23 21.36 -19.63
CA ILE A 433 1.42 20.17 -19.37
C ILE A 433 0.09 20.33 -20.09
N PRO A 434 -0.37 19.37 -20.89
CA PRO A 434 -1.66 19.47 -21.55
C PRO A 434 -2.80 19.74 -20.57
N ALA A 435 -3.74 20.63 -20.96
CA ALA A 435 -4.85 21.02 -20.10
C ALA A 435 -5.80 19.87 -19.71
N ASN A 436 -5.80 18.79 -20.49
CA ASN A 436 -6.57 17.57 -20.24
C ASN A 436 -5.79 16.48 -19.51
N THR A 437 -4.57 16.73 -19.05
CA THR A 437 -3.79 15.75 -18.27
C THR A 437 -4.52 15.49 -16.95
N PRO A 438 -4.87 14.23 -16.65
CA PRO A 438 -5.54 13.93 -15.39
C PRO A 438 -4.60 14.09 -14.19
N PRO A 439 -5.12 14.45 -13.00
CA PRO A 439 -4.33 14.44 -11.78
C PRO A 439 -3.69 13.08 -11.54
N THR A 440 -2.47 13.09 -11.00
CA THR A 440 -1.74 11.86 -10.67
C THR A 440 -2.49 11.09 -9.59
N GLN A 441 -2.85 9.84 -9.90
CA GLN A 441 -3.51 8.90 -9.00
C GLN A 441 -2.97 7.50 -9.32
N PRO A 442 -2.73 6.63 -8.34
CA PRO A 442 -2.40 5.23 -8.62
C PRO A 442 -3.41 4.64 -9.60
N TYR A 443 -2.94 3.94 -10.63
CA TYR A 443 -3.79 3.50 -11.74
C TYR A 443 -4.94 2.59 -11.28
N TRP A 444 -4.75 1.82 -10.21
CA TRP A 444 -5.75 0.93 -9.63
C TRP A 444 -6.79 1.66 -8.75
N LEU A 445 -6.56 2.96 -8.45
CA LEU A 445 -7.46 3.82 -7.67
C LEU A 445 -8.10 4.93 -8.51
N ARG A 446 -7.98 4.87 -9.84
CA ARG A 446 -8.59 5.89 -10.73
C ARG A 446 -10.09 5.71 -10.87
N GLU A 447 -10.52 4.46 -10.92
CA GLU A 447 -11.92 4.10 -11.11
C GLU A 447 -12.45 3.36 -9.88
N GLU A 448 -13.72 3.53 -9.59
CA GLU A 448 -14.38 2.79 -8.53
C GLU A 448 -14.49 1.30 -8.92
N GLY A 449 -13.89 0.44 -8.12
CA GLY A 449 -13.88 -1.01 -8.31
C GLY A 449 -15.19 -1.67 -7.86
N ALA A 450 -15.29 -2.97 -8.07
CA ALA A 450 -16.28 -3.82 -7.42
C ALA A 450 -15.74 -4.34 -6.08
N SER A 451 -16.59 -4.94 -5.26
CA SER A 451 -16.14 -5.65 -4.06
C SER A 451 -15.05 -6.67 -4.44
N GLY A 452 -13.92 -6.62 -3.74
CA GLY A 452 -12.83 -7.58 -3.89
C GLY A 452 -11.87 -7.36 -5.05
N ILE A 453 -12.14 -6.46 -6.00
CA ILE A 453 -11.27 -6.24 -7.16
C ILE A 453 -11.22 -4.77 -7.59
N PHE A 454 -10.02 -4.24 -7.80
CA PHE A 454 -9.82 -2.92 -8.40
C PHE A 454 -10.21 -2.91 -9.87
N ARG A 455 -10.86 -1.84 -10.31
CA ARG A 455 -11.13 -1.60 -11.71
C ARG A 455 -9.94 -0.93 -12.39
N VAL A 456 -9.45 -1.55 -13.44
CA VAL A 456 -8.35 -1.03 -14.27
C VAL A 456 -8.76 -1.12 -15.73
N ASP A 457 -9.07 0.02 -16.35
CA ASP A 457 -9.57 0.07 -17.73
C ASP A 457 -8.43 -0.19 -18.74
N ASP A 458 -7.23 0.33 -18.51
CA ASP A 458 -6.05 0.01 -19.33
C ASP A 458 -5.40 -1.30 -18.84
N LYS A 459 -5.74 -2.40 -19.48
CA LYS A 459 -5.24 -3.74 -19.13
C LYS A 459 -3.71 -3.89 -19.18
N LYS A 460 -3.00 -3.01 -19.89
CA LYS A 460 -1.52 -3.00 -19.94
C LYS A 460 -0.87 -2.57 -18.62
N LEU A 461 -1.65 -1.95 -17.74
CA LEU A 461 -1.21 -1.55 -16.41
C LEU A 461 -1.32 -2.69 -15.39
N ILE A 462 -2.16 -3.71 -15.65
CA ILE A 462 -2.33 -4.86 -14.76
C ILE A 462 -0.99 -5.57 -14.59
N GLY A 463 -0.60 -5.82 -13.37
CA GLY A 463 0.68 -6.41 -12.99
C GLY A 463 1.73 -5.40 -12.57
N ARG A 464 1.63 -4.14 -12.98
CA ARG A 464 2.63 -3.13 -12.62
C ARG A 464 2.54 -2.72 -11.15
N PRO A 465 3.65 -2.48 -10.48
CA PRO A 465 3.63 -1.98 -9.09
C PRO A 465 3.19 -0.52 -9.01
N GLU A 466 3.56 0.32 -9.98
CA GLU A 466 3.35 1.77 -9.98
C GLU A 466 2.92 2.27 -11.36
N ASN A 467 2.47 3.52 -11.41
CA ASN A 467 2.27 4.26 -12.65
C ASN A 467 3.59 4.43 -13.43
N SER A 468 3.48 4.67 -14.71
CA SER A 468 4.57 5.33 -15.45
C SER A 468 4.77 6.76 -14.91
N PRO A 469 5.96 7.38 -15.10
CA PRO A 469 6.19 8.77 -14.74
C PRO A 469 5.06 9.69 -15.22
N ALA A 470 4.66 10.66 -14.37
CA ALA A 470 3.62 11.63 -14.73
C ALA A 470 4.03 12.55 -15.90
N PHE A 471 5.32 12.70 -16.13
CA PHE A 471 5.91 13.42 -17.24
C PHE A 471 7.22 12.73 -17.65
N PRO A 472 7.17 11.70 -18.53
CA PRO A 472 8.36 10.97 -18.95
C PRO A 472 9.29 11.85 -19.78
N VAL A 473 10.60 11.70 -19.55
CA VAL A 473 11.69 12.36 -20.28
C VAL A 473 12.64 11.29 -20.79
N GLU A 474 13.15 11.46 -22.01
CA GLU A 474 14.17 10.60 -22.58
C GLU A 474 15.36 11.43 -23.04
N PHE A 475 16.54 11.07 -22.54
CA PHE A 475 17.80 11.58 -23.06
C PHE A 475 18.28 10.69 -24.21
N VAL A 476 18.62 11.30 -25.32
CA VAL A 476 19.07 10.59 -26.52
C VAL A 476 20.57 10.84 -26.74
N PHE A 477 21.34 9.77 -26.65
CA PHE A 477 22.81 9.81 -26.86
C PHE A 477 23.22 9.05 -28.11
N GLU A 478 24.30 9.47 -28.72
CA GLU A 478 25.01 8.72 -29.74
C GLU A 478 26.37 8.24 -29.21
N VAL A 479 26.58 6.93 -29.27
CA VAL A 479 27.75 6.23 -28.77
C VAL A 479 28.22 5.24 -29.81
N GLY A 480 29.43 5.40 -30.35
CA GLY A 480 29.97 4.48 -31.39
C GLY A 480 29.04 4.30 -32.59
N GLY A 481 28.35 5.35 -33.02
CA GLY A 481 27.43 5.31 -34.16
C GLY A 481 26.06 4.67 -33.84
N GLN A 482 25.77 4.31 -32.58
CA GLN A 482 24.48 3.78 -32.14
C GLN A 482 23.74 4.77 -31.23
N THR A 483 22.43 4.80 -31.33
CA THR A 483 21.57 5.62 -30.46
C THR A 483 21.30 4.88 -29.13
N LEU A 484 21.66 5.51 -28.00
CA LEU A 484 21.29 5.06 -26.65
C LEU A 484 20.22 6.00 -26.07
N VAL A 485 19.08 5.46 -25.69
CA VAL A 485 18.01 6.23 -25.04
C VAL A 485 18.00 5.91 -23.56
N VAL A 486 18.07 6.95 -22.74
CA VAL A 486 18.04 6.84 -21.28
C VAL A 486 16.78 7.54 -20.76
N ALA A 487 15.84 6.75 -20.23
CA ALA A 487 14.64 7.29 -19.64
C ALA A 487 14.92 7.96 -18.29
N ASP A 488 14.16 9.03 -18.02
CA ASP A 488 14.22 9.78 -16.78
C ASP A 488 12.84 10.34 -16.41
N GLU A 489 12.70 10.85 -15.19
CA GLU A 489 11.49 11.53 -14.71
C GLU A 489 11.86 12.78 -13.93
N PRO A 490 11.12 13.91 -14.08
CA PRO A 490 11.42 15.13 -13.37
C PRO A 490 11.30 14.97 -11.85
N VAL A 491 12.26 15.51 -11.12
CA VAL A 491 12.31 15.49 -9.66
C VAL A 491 12.59 16.87 -9.09
N SER A 492 12.21 17.09 -7.84
CA SER A 492 12.48 18.33 -7.10
C SER A 492 12.98 18.00 -5.69
N THR A 493 13.88 18.83 -5.17
CA THR A 493 14.36 18.82 -3.79
C THR A 493 13.83 19.99 -2.98
N ALA A 494 12.91 20.79 -3.54
CA ALA A 494 12.40 22.02 -2.91
C ALA A 494 11.62 21.77 -1.61
N ASP A 495 11.04 20.58 -1.43
CA ASP A 495 10.31 20.20 -0.22
C ASP A 495 11.22 19.37 0.70
N SER A 496 11.62 19.95 1.84
CA SER A 496 12.40 19.30 2.90
C SER A 496 13.77 18.73 2.48
N GLY A 497 14.30 19.10 1.32
CA GLY A 497 15.57 18.58 0.80
C GLY A 497 15.51 17.12 0.32
N LYS A 498 14.37 16.43 0.47
CA LYS A 498 14.15 15.08 -0.04
C LYS A 498 13.73 15.13 -1.51
N LEU A 499 14.20 14.16 -2.28
CA LEU A 499 13.83 14.02 -3.69
C LEU A 499 12.37 13.64 -3.83
N ARG A 500 11.61 14.44 -4.59
CA ARG A 500 10.20 14.17 -4.91
C ARG A 500 10.01 14.13 -6.42
N LYS A 501 9.31 13.11 -6.90
CA LYS A 501 8.87 13.00 -8.30
C LYS A 501 7.86 14.09 -8.63
N LEU A 502 7.88 14.60 -9.87
CA LEU A 502 6.86 15.50 -10.36
C LEU A 502 5.50 14.79 -10.41
N VAL A 503 4.48 15.42 -9.83
CA VAL A 503 3.09 14.95 -9.88
C VAL A 503 2.19 16.03 -10.48
N VAL A 504 1.19 15.61 -11.24
CA VAL A 504 0.12 16.49 -11.73
C VAL A 504 -0.96 16.55 -10.67
N ILE A 505 -1.29 17.75 -10.22
CA ILE A 505 -2.29 17.99 -9.16
C ILE A 505 -3.51 18.74 -9.69
N SER A 506 -4.68 18.49 -9.08
CA SER A 506 -5.85 19.32 -9.29
C SER A 506 -5.56 20.78 -8.89
N PRO A 507 -6.05 21.78 -9.63
CA PRO A 507 -5.89 23.20 -9.26
C PRO A 507 -6.46 23.55 -7.88
N VAL A 508 -7.42 22.76 -7.41
CA VAL A 508 -8.02 22.85 -6.08
C VAL A 508 -8.15 21.46 -5.46
N ALA A 509 -8.06 21.41 -4.13
CA ALA A 509 -8.45 20.25 -3.35
C ALA A 509 -9.79 20.53 -2.66
N LEU A 510 -10.69 19.54 -2.69
CA LEU A 510 -12.04 19.62 -2.12
C LEU A 510 -12.15 18.69 -0.91
N ASN A 511 -12.74 19.15 0.19
CA ASN A 511 -12.87 18.35 1.40
C ASN A 511 -14.20 18.60 2.12
N PHE A 512 -14.92 17.55 2.48
CA PHE A 512 -16.16 17.61 3.27
C PHE A 512 -15.94 17.66 4.79
N GLY A 513 -14.76 17.44 5.28
CA GLY A 513 -14.48 17.41 6.72
C GLY A 513 -14.97 16.17 7.47
N SER A 514 -15.83 15.33 6.86
CA SER A 514 -16.24 14.02 7.39
C SER A 514 -16.47 13.03 6.26
N ALA A 515 -16.44 11.73 6.59
CA ALA A 515 -16.68 10.65 5.62
C ALA A 515 -18.19 10.37 5.45
N VAL A 516 -19.00 10.60 6.49
CA VAL A 516 -20.43 10.29 6.54
C VAL A 516 -21.23 11.48 7.06
N ALA A 517 -22.42 11.70 6.51
CA ALA A 517 -23.43 12.59 7.07
C ALA A 517 -24.76 11.86 7.22
N LEU A 518 -25.29 11.87 8.44
CA LEU A 518 -26.57 11.26 8.77
C LEU A 518 -27.70 12.29 8.70
N PHE A 519 -28.84 11.86 8.18
CA PHE A 519 -30.06 12.65 8.05
C PHE A 519 -31.25 11.89 8.64
N LYS A 520 -32.20 12.65 9.17
CA LYS A 520 -33.55 12.11 9.37
C LYS A 520 -34.35 12.32 8.07
N PRO A 521 -35.13 11.35 7.60
CA PRO A 521 -35.99 11.53 6.45
C PRO A 521 -36.88 12.78 6.61
N GLY A 522 -36.92 13.63 5.57
CA GLY A 522 -37.65 14.91 5.59
C GLY A 522 -36.90 16.07 6.26
N SER A 523 -35.70 15.86 6.80
CA SER A 523 -34.90 16.96 7.37
C SER A 523 -33.91 17.56 6.37
N GLU A 524 -33.48 18.77 6.71
CA GLU A 524 -32.43 19.49 6.00
C GLU A 524 -31.17 19.59 6.88
N LYS A 525 -29.97 19.56 6.27
CA LYS A 525 -28.71 19.77 6.95
C LYS A 525 -27.80 20.62 6.10
N SER A 526 -27.15 21.61 6.73
CA SER A 526 -26.07 22.36 6.09
C SER A 526 -24.78 21.56 6.10
N LEU A 527 -24.20 21.37 4.92
CA LEU A 527 -22.90 20.72 4.73
C LEU A 527 -21.91 21.73 4.14
N GLU A 528 -20.73 21.77 4.72
CA GLU A 528 -19.65 22.62 4.21
C GLU A 528 -18.67 21.81 3.37
N VAL A 529 -18.21 22.41 2.28
CA VAL A 529 -17.07 21.92 1.51
C VAL A 529 -15.97 22.96 1.57
N GLU A 530 -14.82 22.57 2.05
CA GLU A 530 -13.60 23.37 1.99
C GLU A 530 -12.94 23.22 0.62
N VAL A 531 -12.73 24.33 -0.06
CA VAL A 531 -11.96 24.44 -1.30
C VAL A 531 -10.60 25.01 -0.95
N THR A 532 -9.53 24.29 -1.18
CA THR A 532 -8.15 24.75 -0.96
C THR A 532 -7.45 24.94 -2.30
N ALA A 533 -6.90 26.11 -2.56
CA ALA A 533 -6.14 26.38 -3.78
C ALA A 533 -4.80 25.66 -3.79
N ALA A 534 -4.50 24.93 -4.84
CA ALA A 534 -3.19 24.33 -5.05
C ALA A 534 -2.23 25.27 -5.82
N ARG A 535 -2.75 26.30 -6.46
CA ARG A 535 -2.01 27.34 -7.21
C ARG A 535 -2.58 28.73 -6.99
N SER A 536 -1.88 29.77 -7.43
CA SER A 536 -2.36 31.14 -7.33
C SER A 536 -3.43 31.46 -8.38
N ALA A 537 -4.29 32.46 -8.07
CA ALA A 537 -5.31 33.01 -8.98
C ALA A 537 -6.29 31.95 -9.53
N VAL A 538 -6.88 31.15 -8.63
CA VAL A 538 -7.90 30.14 -9.00
C VAL A 538 -9.29 30.70 -8.71
N GLU A 539 -10.15 30.68 -9.71
CA GLU A 539 -11.56 31.04 -9.56
C GLU A 539 -12.44 30.02 -10.30
N GLY A 540 -13.63 29.77 -9.76
CA GLY A 540 -14.53 28.79 -10.32
C GLY A 540 -15.87 28.70 -9.59
N THR A 541 -16.63 27.68 -9.92
CA THR A 541 -17.92 27.38 -9.28
C THR A 541 -17.88 25.98 -8.67
N LEU A 542 -18.21 25.88 -7.39
CA LEU A 542 -18.37 24.60 -6.68
C LEU A 542 -19.83 24.16 -6.78
N ARG A 543 -20.04 22.89 -7.10
CA ARG A 543 -21.34 22.21 -7.13
C ARG A 543 -21.28 20.89 -6.35
N LEU A 544 -22.43 20.43 -5.85
CA LEU A 544 -22.54 19.08 -5.31
C LEU A 544 -23.39 18.22 -6.26
N ARG A 545 -22.83 17.10 -6.70
CA ARG A 545 -23.56 16.07 -7.42
C ARG A 545 -24.21 15.14 -6.39
N ALA A 546 -25.54 15.16 -6.32
CA ALA A 546 -26.29 14.38 -5.38
C ALA A 546 -26.76 13.05 -5.96
N PRO A 547 -26.94 11.99 -5.14
CA PRO A 547 -27.60 10.77 -5.57
C PRO A 547 -29.10 11.02 -5.85
N SER A 548 -29.75 10.09 -6.53
CA SER A 548 -31.18 10.18 -6.83
C SER A 548 -32.03 10.32 -5.57
N GLY A 549 -33.03 11.21 -5.60
CA GLY A 549 -33.91 11.47 -4.45
C GLY A 549 -33.38 12.49 -3.43
N TRP A 550 -32.15 13.00 -3.63
CA TRP A 550 -31.54 14.04 -2.79
C TRP A 550 -31.58 15.40 -3.48
N SER A 551 -31.76 16.45 -2.71
CA SER A 551 -31.79 17.85 -3.16
C SER A 551 -30.64 18.63 -2.53
N VAL A 552 -30.08 19.57 -3.32
CA VAL A 552 -28.99 20.45 -2.91
C VAL A 552 -29.33 21.90 -3.28
N SER A 553 -29.16 22.83 -2.35
CA SER A 553 -29.38 24.25 -2.53
C SER A 553 -28.27 25.06 -1.84
N PRO A 554 -27.70 26.08 -2.49
CA PRO A 554 -27.88 26.45 -3.90
C PRO A 554 -27.29 25.42 -4.85
N THR A 555 -27.61 25.44 -6.13
CA THR A 555 -27.11 24.51 -7.15
C THR A 555 -25.63 24.70 -7.46
N GLY A 556 -25.05 25.84 -7.07
CA GLY A 556 -23.64 26.15 -7.21
C GLY A 556 -23.26 27.41 -6.47
N GLN A 557 -22.00 27.51 -6.07
CA GLN A 557 -21.43 28.68 -5.41
C GLN A 557 -20.06 29.02 -6.01
N SER A 558 -19.86 30.29 -6.31
CA SER A 558 -18.59 30.80 -6.86
C SER A 558 -17.54 30.94 -5.76
N PHE A 559 -16.29 30.70 -6.10
CA PHE A 559 -15.14 30.96 -5.25
C PHE A 559 -14.03 31.67 -6.03
N LYS A 560 -13.21 32.42 -5.30
CA LYS A 560 -12.01 33.08 -5.83
C LYS A 560 -10.92 33.02 -4.77
N LEU A 561 -9.79 32.40 -5.13
CA LEU A 561 -8.64 32.18 -4.25
C LEU A 561 -7.41 32.82 -4.90
N SER A 562 -6.72 33.65 -4.17
CA SER A 562 -5.65 34.51 -4.73
C SER A 562 -4.29 33.81 -4.74
N LYS A 563 -4.00 33.02 -3.71
CA LYS A 563 -2.70 32.35 -3.51
C LYS A 563 -2.87 30.85 -3.31
N ALA A 564 -1.84 30.08 -3.63
CA ALA A 564 -1.75 28.69 -3.22
C ALA A 564 -1.86 28.59 -1.68
N GLY A 565 -2.67 27.63 -1.21
CA GLY A 565 -3.00 27.44 0.20
C GLY A 565 -4.20 28.25 0.70
N ASP A 566 -4.69 29.25 -0.05
CA ASP A 566 -5.93 29.95 0.31
C ASP A 566 -7.11 28.97 0.35
N LYS A 567 -8.04 29.23 1.28
CA LYS A 567 -9.18 28.36 1.55
C LYS A 567 -10.50 29.13 1.48
N ALA A 568 -11.53 28.49 0.97
CA ALA A 568 -12.90 28.94 1.06
C ALA A 568 -13.79 27.81 1.57
N LYS A 569 -14.72 28.12 2.49
CA LYS A 569 -15.76 27.18 2.95
C LYS A 569 -17.09 27.57 2.33
N LEU A 570 -17.70 26.66 1.60
CA LEU A 570 -18.93 26.87 0.89
C LEU A 570 -19.99 25.92 1.43
N ALA A 571 -21.09 26.47 1.93
CA ALA A 571 -22.16 25.72 2.59
C ALA A 571 -23.32 25.42 1.63
N PHE A 572 -23.78 24.19 1.64
CA PHE A 572 -24.94 23.73 0.86
C PHE A 572 -25.98 23.10 1.80
N THR A 573 -27.22 23.44 1.62
CA THR A 573 -28.33 22.76 2.28
C THR A 573 -28.68 21.51 1.49
N VAL A 574 -28.62 20.37 2.17
CA VAL A 574 -28.89 19.05 1.58
C VAL A 574 -30.08 18.44 2.28
N SER A 575 -30.98 17.81 1.53
CA SER A 575 -32.17 17.15 2.07
C SER A 575 -32.62 15.97 1.24
N THR A 576 -33.37 15.06 1.85
CA THR A 576 -34.11 13.99 1.20
C THR A 576 -35.41 13.71 1.94
N LYS A 577 -36.44 13.34 1.20
CA LYS A 577 -37.79 13.06 1.79
C LYS A 577 -37.93 11.64 2.30
N GLN A 578 -37.13 10.71 1.80
CA GLN A 578 -37.27 9.27 2.07
C GLN A 578 -35.97 8.70 2.69
N ALA A 579 -36.11 7.57 3.37
CA ALA A 579 -34.96 6.77 3.78
C ALA A 579 -34.19 6.31 2.54
N SER A 580 -32.92 6.70 2.46
CA SER A 580 -32.04 6.38 1.32
C SER A 580 -30.59 6.62 1.69
N SER A 581 -29.68 6.05 0.93
CA SER A 581 -28.25 6.30 1.07
C SER A 581 -27.59 6.49 -0.30
N GLY A 582 -26.47 7.19 -0.31
CA GLY A 582 -25.71 7.44 -1.55
C GLY A 582 -24.46 8.23 -1.27
N ASN A 583 -23.83 8.74 -2.33
CA ASN A 583 -22.64 9.58 -2.24
C ASN A 583 -22.91 10.97 -2.82
N LEU A 584 -22.64 12.02 -2.05
CA LEU A 584 -22.44 13.36 -2.58
C LEU A 584 -21.01 13.46 -3.11
N ILE A 585 -20.85 14.10 -4.28
CA ILE A 585 -19.53 14.34 -4.87
C ILE A 585 -19.39 15.86 -5.06
N ALA A 586 -18.36 16.43 -4.47
CA ALA A 586 -18.01 17.84 -4.71
C ALA A 586 -17.29 17.98 -6.06
N VAL A 587 -17.71 18.96 -6.85
CA VAL A 587 -17.16 19.23 -8.20
C VAL A 587 -16.92 20.73 -8.35
N ALA A 588 -15.66 21.10 -8.54
CA ALA A 588 -15.25 22.45 -8.89
C ALA A 588 -15.11 22.56 -10.41
N GLU A 589 -15.77 23.54 -11.00
CA GLU A 589 -15.63 23.89 -12.43
C GLU A 589 -14.71 25.11 -12.54
N ILE A 590 -13.55 24.93 -13.18
CA ILE A 590 -12.50 25.95 -13.34
C ILE A 590 -12.15 26.03 -14.82
N GLY A 591 -12.37 27.18 -15.46
CA GLY A 591 -12.08 27.36 -16.89
C GLY A 591 -12.81 26.36 -17.81
N GLY A 592 -13.98 25.87 -17.41
CA GLY A 592 -14.77 24.87 -18.15
C GLY A 592 -14.34 23.41 -17.91
N VAL A 593 -13.32 23.18 -17.08
CA VAL A 593 -12.86 21.82 -16.69
C VAL A 593 -13.38 21.48 -15.30
N GLN A 594 -13.83 20.25 -15.10
CA GLN A 594 -14.33 19.76 -13.82
C GLN A 594 -13.24 19.03 -13.03
N PHE A 595 -13.11 19.36 -11.76
CA PHE A 595 -12.23 18.75 -10.79
C PHE A 595 -13.04 18.32 -9.57
N SER A 596 -12.90 17.06 -9.15
CA SER A 596 -13.60 16.52 -7.98
C SER A 596 -12.66 15.99 -6.91
N ASN A 597 -11.41 16.34 -6.95
CA ASN A 597 -10.35 15.67 -6.22
C ASN A 597 -10.18 16.20 -4.80
N GLN A 598 -10.01 15.27 -3.86
CA GLN A 598 -9.33 15.51 -2.58
C GLN A 598 -7.83 15.59 -2.81
N ARG A 599 -7.10 15.95 -1.75
CA ARG A 599 -5.65 15.82 -1.69
C ARG A 599 -5.29 15.13 -0.39
N ILE A 600 -4.65 13.97 -0.49
CA ILE A 600 -4.17 13.17 0.65
C ILE A 600 -2.69 12.93 0.42
N GLU A 601 -1.87 13.19 1.43
CA GLU A 601 -0.45 12.88 1.40
C GLU A 601 -0.12 11.79 2.42
N ILE A 602 0.61 10.77 1.99
CA ILE A 602 1.18 9.73 2.84
C ILE A 602 2.67 10.04 2.97
N ARG A 603 3.12 10.29 4.21
CA ARG A 603 4.50 10.70 4.49
C ARG A 603 5.12 9.79 5.53
N TYR A 604 6.10 9.01 5.11
CA TYR A 604 6.98 8.21 5.97
C TYR A 604 8.43 8.42 5.58
N ASP A 605 9.35 8.26 6.52
CA ASP A 605 10.78 8.47 6.23
C ASP A 605 11.41 7.40 5.35
N HIS A 606 10.85 6.20 5.35
CA HIS A 606 11.40 5.03 4.66
C HIS A 606 10.83 4.79 3.26
N ILE A 607 9.83 5.55 2.84
CA ILE A 607 9.23 5.48 1.51
C ILE A 607 9.08 6.89 0.91
N PRO A 608 9.05 7.02 -0.42
CA PRO A 608 8.76 8.29 -1.08
C PRO A 608 7.38 8.83 -0.71
N VAL A 609 7.26 10.16 -0.59
CA VAL A 609 5.96 10.81 -0.36
C VAL A 609 4.98 10.43 -1.47
N GLN A 610 3.79 9.99 -1.08
CA GLN A 610 2.70 9.66 -2.00
C GLN A 610 1.63 10.73 -1.96
N VAL A 611 1.14 11.12 -3.12
CA VAL A 611 0.02 12.05 -3.28
C VAL A 611 -1.16 11.31 -3.90
N LEU A 612 -2.25 11.20 -3.15
CA LEU A 612 -3.50 10.62 -3.63
C LEU A 612 -4.51 11.72 -3.88
N GLN A 613 -5.25 11.60 -4.97
CA GLN A 613 -6.26 12.56 -5.38
C GLN A 613 -7.59 11.89 -5.71
N PRO A 614 -8.18 11.13 -4.74
CA PRO A 614 -9.48 10.49 -4.96
C PRO A 614 -10.59 11.53 -5.09
N PRO A 615 -11.76 11.15 -5.64
CA PRO A 615 -12.93 12.02 -5.63
C PRO A 615 -13.31 12.49 -4.22
N ALA A 616 -13.66 13.75 -4.06
CA ALA A 616 -14.21 14.30 -2.83
C ALA A 616 -15.66 13.78 -2.65
N LYS A 617 -15.78 12.66 -1.95
CA LYS A 617 -17.04 11.98 -1.65
C LYS A 617 -17.44 12.17 -0.20
N LEU A 618 -18.73 12.30 0.04
CA LEU A 618 -19.37 12.22 1.35
C LEU A 618 -20.50 11.18 1.28
N LYS A 619 -20.40 10.13 2.08
CA LYS A 619 -21.52 9.20 2.24
C LYS A 619 -22.66 9.90 2.94
N VAL A 620 -23.85 9.91 2.33
CA VAL A 620 -25.09 10.41 2.96
C VAL A 620 -26.03 9.24 3.22
N ALA A 621 -26.60 9.20 4.43
CA ALA A 621 -27.54 8.16 4.81
C ALA A 621 -28.71 8.79 5.60
N ALA A 622 -29.93 8.59 5.10
CA ALA A 622 -31.15 9.06 5.72
C ALA A 622 -31.94 7.87 6.27
N PHE A 623 -32.11 7.85 7.57
CA PHE A 623 -32.87 6.83 8.30
C PHE A 623 -33.30 7.33 9.68
N ASP A 624 -34.29 6.67 10.27
CA ASP A 624 -34.71 7.00 11.63
C ASP A 624 -33.76 6.34 12.65
N VAL A 625 -33.20 7.19 13.51
CA VAL A 625 -32.42 6.78 14.67
C VAL A 625 -32.72 7.70 15.83
N ALA A 626 -32.97 7.12 16.99
CA ALA A 626 -33.18 7.83 18.25
C ALA A 626 -31.98 7.61 19.17
N ILE A 627 -31.64 8.61 19.95
CA ILE A 627 -30.60 8.57 20.99
C ILE A 627 -31.17 9.00 22.34
N ARG A 628 -30.54 8.56 23.44
CA ARG A 628 -30.74 9.09 24.80
C ARG A 628 -29.38 9.54 25.34
N GLY A 629 -29.41 10.55 26.20
CA GLY A 629 -28.19 11.22 26.63
C GLY A 629 -27.68 12.26 25.62
N LYS A 630 -26.61 12.96 25.97
CA LYS A 630 -26.06 14.07 25.19
C LYS A 630 -24.54 14.04 25.10
N THR A 631 -23.86 13.49 26.13
CA THR A 631 -22.42 13.64 26.32
C THR A 631 -21.74 12.27 26.36
N VAL A 632 -20.72 12.08 25.53
CA VAL A 632 -19.96 10.84 25.44
C VAL A 632 -18.46 11.12 25.57
N GLY A 633 -17.81 10.40 26.48
CA GLY A 633 -16.36 10.34 26.53
C GLY A 633 -15.84 9.27 25.57
N TYR A 634 -14.83 9.58 24.78
CA TYR A 634 -14.17 8.62 23.91
C TYR A 634 -12.70 8.46 24.27
N LEU A 635 -12.27 7.25 24.63
CA LEU A 635 -10.89 6.91 24.87
C LEU A 635 -10.28 6.28 23.61
N PRO A 636 -9.36 6.95 22.92
CA PRO A 636 -8.77 6.41 21.68
C PRO A 636 -8.01 5.10 21.91
N GLY A 637 -8.09 4.19 20.94
CA GLY A 637 -7.28 3.00 20.81
C GLY A 637 -6.35 3.06 19.57
N ALA A 638 -6.42 2.05 18.73
CA ALA A 638 -5.60 1.97 17.50
C ALA A 638 -5.99 2.97 16.39
N GLY A 639 -7.08 3.70 16.56
CA GLY A 639 -7.66 4.61 15.59
C GLY A 639 -8.93 4.05 14.97
N ASP A 640 -9.99 4.86 14.99
CA ASP A 640 -11.28 4.58 14.34
C ASP A 640 -12.06 5.89 14.15
N ASP A 641 -13.17 5.83 13.38
CA ASP A 641 -14.06 6.98 13.11
C ASP A 641 -15.21 7.08 14.13
N THR A 642 -15.10 6.46 15.29
CA THR A 642 -16.16 6.43 16.31
C THR A 642 -16.54 7.83 16.78
N VAL A 643 -15.57 8.74 16.96
CA VAL A 643 -15.85 10.15 17.38
C VAL A 643 -16.74 10.85 16.35
N ALA A 644 -16.37 10.80 15.08
CA ALA A 644 -17.14 11.41 14.00
C ALA A 644 -18.55 10.80 13.91
N SER A 645 -18.66 9.48 14.06
CA SER A 645 -19.92 8.75 14.04
C SER A 645 -20.85 9.12 15.18
N LEU A 646 -20.33 9.27 16.41
CA LEU A 646 -21.09 9.74 17.58
C LEU A 646 -21.56 11.19 17.40
N GLN A 647 -20.72 12.06 16.83
CA GLN A 647 -21.11 13.45 16.52
C GLN A 647 -22.21 13.49 15.45
N GLN A 648 -22.17 12.61 14.44
CA GLN A 648 -23.24 12.50 13.45
C GLN A 648 -24.57 12.03 14.06
N LEU A 649 -24.53 11.19 15.09
CA LEU A 649 -25.72 10.80 15.86
C LEU A 649 -26.27 11.95 16.73
N GLY A 650 -25.47 12.99 16.97
CA GLY A 650 -25.89 14.19 17.76
C GLY A 650 -25.32 14.25 19.18
N TYR A 651 -24.37 13.37 19.53
CA TYR A 651 -23.68 13.47 20.82
C TYR A 651 -22.58 14.52 20.82
N ALA A 652 -22.42 15.19 21.96
CA ALA A 652 -21.21 15.97 22.25
C ALA A 652 -20.11 15.02 22.75
N VAL A 653 -19.03 14.90 22.00
CA VAL A 653 -17.96 13.93 22.28
C VAL A 653 -16.74 14.64 22.85
N THR A 654 -16.25 14.13 23.98
CA THR A 654 -14.98 14.55 24.61
C THR A 654 -13.95 13.43 24.45
N THR A 655 -12.85 13.72 23.77
CA THR A 655 -11.72 12.78 23.70
C THR A 655 -11.01 12.73 25.06
N LEU A 656 -10.84 11.54 25.59
CA LEU A 656 -10.25 11.28 26.90
C LEU A 656 -8.80 10.82 26.76
N THR A 657 -8.03 11.08 27.81
CA THR A 657 -6.72 10.47 28.07
C THR A 657 -6.80 9.53 29.28
N GLY A 658 -5.76 8.75 29.59
CA GLY A 658 -5.73 7.92 30.79
C GLY A 658 -5.92 8.72 32.08
N ALA A 659 -5.37 9.94 32.14
CA ALA A 659 -5.51 10.84 33.28
C ALA A 659 -6.93 11.35 33.53
N ASP A 660 -7.82 11.22 32.51
CA ASP A 660 -9.22 11.62 32.60
C ASP A 660 -10.12 10.46 33.08
N LEU A 661 -9.60 9.25 33.22
CA LEU A 661 -10.36 8.07 33.64
C LEU A 661 -10.55 8.02 35.17
N THR A 662 -10.92 9.12 35.75
CA THR A 662 -11.27 9.24 37.17
C THR A 662 -12.79 9.40 37.31
N GLU A 663 -13.37 8.88 38.39
CA GLU A 663 -14.79 9.02 38.64
C GLU A 663 -15.29 10.48 38.59
N GLU A 664 -14.49 11.40 39.13
CA GLU A 664 -14.81 12.84 39.10
C GLU A 664 -14.95 13.41 37.70
N LYS A 665 -13.98 13.13 36.82
CA LYS A 665 -13.98 13.63 35.44
C LYS A 665 -15.05 12.96 34.58
N LEU A 666 -15.33 11.68 34.82
CA LEU A 666 -16.32 10.92 34.06
C LEU A 666 -17.77 11.19 34.50
N ARG A 667 -17.99 11.70 35.71
CA ARG A 667 -19.33 11.85 36.34
C ARG A 667 -20.33 12.64 35.49
N GLY A 668 -19.91 13.58 34.66
CA GLY A 668 -20.78 14.38 33.80
C GLY A 668 -21.09 13.77 32.44
N LEU A 669 -20.54 12.61 32.13
CA LEU A 669 -20.75 11.92 30.87
C LEU A 669 -21.91 10.92 30.97
N ASP A 670 -22.67 10.80 29.90
CA ASP A 670 -23.74 9.80 29.78
C ASP A 670 -23.18 8.40 29.49
N ALA A 671 -22.15 8.33 28.65
CA ALA A 671 -21.43 7.09 28.33
C ALA A 671 -19.94 7.33 28.10
N VAL A 672 -19.17 6.29 28.27
CA VAL A 672 -17.74 6.23 27.91
C VAL A 672 -17.54 5.10 26.90
N VAL A 673 -16.99 5.44 25.74
CA VAL A 673 -16.63 4.46 24.69
C VAL A 673 -15.12 4.31 24.66
N VAL A 674 -14.65 3.08 24.84
CA VAL A 674 -13.25 2.68 24.74
C VAL A 674 -13.03 2.19 23.31
N GLY A 675 -12.13 2.85 22.61
CA GLY A 675 -11.87 2.63 21.19
C GLY A 675 -11.29 1.25 20.87
N VAL A 676 -11.29 0.93 19.60
CA VAL A 676 -10.80 -0.34 19.06
C VAL A 676 -9.37 -0.60 19.53
N ARG A 677 -9.11 -1.81 20.10
CA ARG A 677 -7.79 -2.23 20.56
C ARG A 677 -7.14 -1.36 21.65
N ALA A 678 -7.90 -0.56 22.36
CA ALA A 678 -7.35 0.31 23.41
C ALA A 678 -6.59 -0.49 24.50
N PHE A 679 -7.02 -1.71 24.82
CA PHE A 679 -6.30 -2.60 25.74
C PHE A 679 -5.01 -3.20 25.18
N ASN A 680 -4.79 -3.12 23.87
CA ASN A 680 -3.52 -3.50 23.25
C ASN A 680 -2.54 -2.32 23.14
N GLU A 681 -3.06 -1.14 22.81
CA GLU A 681 -2.25 0.02 22.41
C GLU A 681 -1.87 0.93 23.61
N ARG A 682 -2.67 0.90 24.69
CA ARG A 682 -2.54 1.88 25.77
C ARG A 682 -1.93 1.29 27.04
N ASN A 683 -0.74 1.76 27.38
CA ASN A 683 -0.04 1.40 28.64
C ASN A 683 -0.71 2.02 29.89
N ASP A 684 -1.45 3.12 29.74
CA ASP A 684 -2.07 3.85 30.84
C ASP A 684 -3.45 3.30 31.23
N LEU A 685 -4.10 2.50 30.39
CA LEU A 685 -5.45 2.02 30.65
C LEU A 685 -5.51 1.06 31.85
N ALA A 686 -4.57 0.13 31.97
CA ALA A 686 -4.56 -0.87 33.05
C ALA A 686 -4.58 -0.25 34.46
N ALA A 687 -3.81 0.83 34.67
CA ALA A 687 -3.74 1.54 35.95
C ALA A 687 -5.02 2.33 36.25
N ASN A 688 -5.76 2.77 35.22
CA ASN A 688 -6.93 3.63 35.36
C ASN A 688 -8.27 2.90 35.26
N LEU A 689 -8.27 1.57 35.04
CA LEU A 689 -9.51 0.75 35.01
C LEU A 689 -10.38 0.88 36.27
N PRO A 690 -9.84 1.00 37.50
CA PRO A 690 -10.68 1.20 38.68
C PRO A 690 -11.62 2.41 38.55
N GLY A 691 -11.15 3.52 37.99
CA GLY A 691 -11.98 4.72 37.76
C GLY A 691 -13.09 4.49 36.74
N VAL A 692 -12.79 3.74 35.67
CA VAL A 692 -13.77 3.35 34.63
C VAL A 692 -14.87 2.45 35.21
N PHE A 693 -14.50 1.47 36.06
CA PHE A 693 -15.48 0.59 36.69
C PHE A 693 -16.30 1.31 37.76
N ALA A 694 -15.67 2.19 38.56
CA ALA A 694 -16.40 3.03 39.51
C ALA A 694 -17.40 3.96 38.79
N TYR A 695 -17.06 4.51 37.64
CA TYR A 695 -18.00 5.28 36.83
C TYR A 695 -19.24 4.45 36.45
N ALA A 696 -19.03 3.21 35.99
CA ALA A 696 -20.11 2.30 35.65
C ALA A 696 -20.94 1.93 36.91
N GLU A 697 -20.26 1.64 38.03
CA GLU A 697 -20.92 1.30 39.31
C GLU A 697 -21.85 2.41 39.78
N ASN A 698 -21.48 3.67 39.53
CA ASN A 698 -22.23 4.86 39.92
C ASN A 698 -23.31 5.31 38.91
N GLY A 699 -23.56 4.55 37.90
CA GLY A 699 -24.68 4.75 36.94
C GLY A 699 -24.27 5.17 35.53
N GLY A 700 -22.99 5.19 35.23
CA GLY A 700 -22.49 5.39 33.87
C GLY A 700 -22.61 4.15 32.98
N THR A 701 -22.47 4.35 31.69
CA THR A 701 -22.40 3.25 30.72
C THR A 701 -21.02 3.22 30.06
N VAL A 702 -20.36 2.08 30.15
CA VAL A 702 -19.05 1.87 29.51
C VAL A 702 -19.19 0.88 28.38
N ILE A 703 -18.72 1.23 27.18
CA ILE A 703 -18.70 0.37 26.00
C ILE A 703 -17.23 0.14 25.60
N VAL A 704 -16.81 -1.12 25.64
CA VAL A 704 -15.48 -1.55 25.17
C VAL A 704 -15.64 -2.23 23.83
N GLN A 705 -14.97 -1.69 22.81
CA GLN A 705 -14.90 -2.29 21.48
C GLN A 705 -13.84 -3.41 21.45
N TYR A 706 -13.75 -4.18 20.35
CA TYR A 706 -12.91 -5.36 20.26
C TYR A 706 -11.41 -5.10 20.56
N ASN A 707 -10.76 -6.13 21.09
CA ASN A 707 -9.33 -6.17 21.33
C ASN A 707 -8.72 -7.47 20.79
N ARG A 708 -7.43 -7.48 20.49
CA ARG A 708 -6.72 -8.69 20.07
C ARG A 708 -6.28 -9.51 21.30
N PRO A 709 -6.24 -10.86 21.20
CA PRO A 709 -5.78 -11.69 22.32
C PRO A 709 -4.26 -11.54 22.59
N THR A 710 -3.47 -11.16 21.57
CA THR A 710 -2.03 -10.94 21.69
C THR A 710 -1.72 -9.46 21.93
N GLY A 711 -0.76 -9.17 22.81
CA GLY A 711 -0.33 -7.80 23.10
C GLY A 711 -1.25 -7.04 24.07
N LEU A 712 -2.14 -7.73 24.80
CA LEU A 712 -2.94 -7.09 25.85
C LEU A 712 -2.04 -6.57 26.97
N GLN A 713 -2.21 -5.30 27.33
CA GLN A 713 -1.52 -4.66 28.45
C GLN A 713 -2.08 -5.10 29.81
N THR A 714 -3.28 -5.66 29.84
CA THR A 714 -3.91 -6.28 31.01
C THR A 714 -4.90 -7.36 30.59
N GLN A 715 -5.05 -8.40 31.41
CA GLN A 715 -6.05 -9.46 31.23
C GLN A 715 -7.42 -9.09 31.81
N LYS A 716 -7.51 -7.98 32.57
CA LYS A 716 -8.77 -7.51 33.15
C LYS A 716 -9.51 -6.64 32.15
N LEU A 717 -10.32 -7.26 31.28
CA LEU A 717 -11.04 -6.59 30.22
C LEU A 717 -12.39 -6.01 30.63
N GLY A 718 -12.91 -6.41 31.80
CA GLY A 718 -14.19 -5.96 32.34
C GLY A 718 -14.26 -6.05 33.88
N PRO A 719 -15.38 -5.60 34.47
CA PRO A 719 -15.58 -5.67 35.92
C PRO A 719 -15.70 -7.12 36.42
N TYR A 720 -16.20 -8.03 35.61
CA TYR A 720 -16.33 -9.47 35.84
C TYR A 720 -15.45 -10.27 34.91
N PRO A 721 -15.20 -11.57 35.20
CA PRO A 721 -14.34 -12.41 34.33
C PRO A 721 -14.77 -12.41 32.87
N LEU A 722 -13.82 -12.08 32.00
CA LEU A 722 -13.98 -12.02 30.55
C LEU A 722 -12.63 -12.30 29.89
N SER A 723 -12.55 -13.22 28.96
CA SER A 723 -11.30 -13.57 28.30
C SER A 723 -11.43 -13.69 26.79
N ILE A 724 -10.38 -13.31 26.05
CA ILE A 724 -10.23 -13.48 24.61
C ILE A 724 -9.18 -14.55 24.37
N ALA A 725 -9.51 -15.59 23.60
CA ALA A 725 -8.57 -16.70 23.36
C ALA A 725 -7.50 -16.36 22.31
N GLY A 726 -6.34 -17.02 22.46
CA GLY A 726 -5.20 -16.84 21.55
C GLY A 726 -5.37 -17.39 20.14
N ASN A 727 -6.28 -18.32 19.87
CA ASN A 727 -6.54 -18.86 18.54
C ASN A 727 -7.68 -18.09 17.86
N ALA A 728 -7.30 -17.14 17.03
CA ALA A 728 -8.17 -16.13 16.47
C ALA A 728 -9.28 -16.63 15.50
N PRO A 729 -9.06 -17.59 14.57
CA PRO A 729 -10.04 -17.86 13.52
C PRO A 729 -11.40 -18.28 14.02
N GLN A 730 -11.45 -19.11 15.05
CA GLN A 730 -12.69 -19.66 15.60
C GLN A 730 -13.53 -18.64 16.41
N TRP A 731 -12.97 -17.46 16.75
CA TRP A 731 -13.65 -16.43 17.54
C TRP A 731 -13.99 -15.18 16.71
N ARG A 732 -14.20 -15.41 15.42
CA ARG A 732 -14.60 -14.38 14.43
C ARG A 732 -15.79 -14.87 13.63
N VAL A 733 -16.53 -13.93 13.05
CA VAL A 733 -17.53 -14.18 12.01
C VAL A 733 -17.18 -13.28 10.84
N THR A 734 -16.65 -13.89 9.79
CA THR A 734 -16.09 -13.19 8.64
C THR A 734 -17.09 -12.93 7.53
N ASP A 735 -18.11 -13.79 7.41
CA ASP A 735 -19.19 -13.59 6.44
C ASP A 735 -20.22 -12.58 6.98
N GLU A 736 -20.22 -11.39 6.41
CA GLU A 736 -21.12 -10.29 6.79
C GLU A 736 -22.58 -10.53 6.44
N THR A 737 -22.90 -11.58 5.70
CA THR A 737 -24.27 -11.90 5.27
C THR A 737 -24.97 -12.92 6.18
N VAL A 738 -24.25 -13.58 7.09
CA VAL A 738 -24.83 -14.61 7.95
C VAL A 738 -25.96 -14.05 8.83
N PRO A 739 -27.01 -14.86 9.10
CA PRO A 739 -28.11 -14.43 9.96
C PRO A 739 -27.63 -14.26 11.40
N VAL A 740 -28.26 -13.31 12.10
CA VAL A 740 -28.01 -12.98 13.50
C VAL A 740 -29.20 -13.44 14.35
N ALA A 741 -28.93 -14.33 15.30
CA ALA A 741 -29.94 -14.78 16.26
C ALA A 741 -29.96 -13.86 17.50
N PHE A 742 -31.15 -13.50 17.95
CA PHE A 742 -31.39 -12.66 19.13
C PHE A 742 -31.55 -13.57 20.35
N LEU A 743 -30.61 -13.54 21.29
CA LEU A 743 -30.64 -14.38 22.49
C LEU A 743 -31.46 -13.75 23.61
N ALA A 744 -31.51 -12.43 23.67
CA ALA A 744 -32.26 -11.64 24.65
C ALA A 744 -33.08 -10.55 23.96
N PRO A 745 -34.10 -10.90 23.14
CA PRO A 745 -34.81 -9.95 22.26
C PRO A 745 -35.50 -8.80 23.00
N GLU A 746 -35.87 -9.00 24.28
CA GLU A 746 -36.52 -7.96 25.10
C GLU A 746 -35.53 -7.07 25.87
N HIS A 747 -34.23 -7.33 25.75
CA HIS A 747 -33.20 -6.54 26.43
C HIS A 747 -33.22 -5.07 25.96
N ALA A 748 -33.07 -4.12 26.91
CA ALA A 748 -33.09 -2.69 26.59
C ALA A 748 -32.16 -2.26 25.46
N ALA A 749 -30.97 -2.85 25.37
CA ALA A 749 -30.01 -2.60 24.31
C ALA A 749 -30.48 -3.01 22.88
N LEU A 750 -31.51 -3.86 22.80
CA LEU A 750 -32.13 -4.30 21.53
C LEU A 750 -33.50 -3.66 21.26
N THR A 751 -34.09 -2.99 22.27
CA THR A 751 -35.45 -2.45 22.15
C THR A 751 -35.49 -0.93 22.31
N THR A 752 -34.50 -0.29 22.93
CA THR A 752 -34.58 1.10 23.38
C THR A 752 -33.28 1.88 23.17
N PRO A 753 -33.30 3.09 22.58
CA PRO A 753 -34.46 3.79 22.04
C PRO A 753 -34.90 3.29 20.65
N ASN A 754 -34.13 2.41 19.99
CA ASN A 754 -34.46 1.84 18.69
C ASN A 754 -34.79 0.34 18.85
N LYS A 755 -35.85 -0.12 18.23
CA LYS A 755 -36.13 -1.55 18.14
C LYS A 755 -35.21 -2.15 17.07
N ILE A 756 -34.27 -3.00 17.47
CA ILE A 756 -33.34 -3.71 16.56
C ILE A 756 -34.06 -4.94 16.02
N VAL A 757 -33.95 -5.12 14.72
CA VAL A 757 -34.60 -6.21 13.97
C VAL A 757 -33.56 -6.90 13.05
N PRO A 758 -33.81 -8.12 12.54
CA PRO A 758 -32.84 -8.83 11.69
C PRO A 758 -32.34 -8.02 10.51
N THR A 759 -33.18 -7.18 9.90
CA THR A 759 -32.80 -6.31 8.78
C THR A 759 -31.84 -5.17 9.17
N ASP A 760 -31.59 -4.90 10.45
CA ASP A 760 -30.53 -3.97 10.88
C ASP A 760 -29.13 -4.53 10.64
N PHE A 761 -29.03 -5.82 10.33
CA PHE A 761 -27.78 -6.48 9.95
C PHE A 761 -27.59 -6.60 8.44
N ASP A 762 -28.54 -6.12 7.63
CA ASP A 762 -28.41 -6.08 6.17
C ASP A 762 -27.45 -4.94 5.75
N GLY A 763 -26.71 -5.18 4.67
CA GLY A 763 -25.77 -4.20 4.13
C GLY A 763 -24.55 -3.91 5.02
N TRP A 764 -24.28 -4.75 6.00
CA TRP A 764 -23.01 -4.73 6.71
C TRP A 764 -21.89 -5.00 5.72
N VAL A 765 -20.76 -4.34 5.91
CA VAL A 765 -19.56 -4.58 5.13
C VAL A 765 -18.62 -5.48 5.91
N GLN A 766 -17.76 -6.20 5.21
CA GLN A 766 -16.83 -7.16 5.76
C GLN A 766 -16.19 -6.65 7.07
N GLU A 767 -16.46 -7.24 8.19
CA GLU A 767 -16.94 -8.53 8.68
C GLU A 767 -18.05 -8.30 9.73
N ARG A 768 -18.75 -9.35 10.22
CA ARG A 768 -19.66 -9.22 11.36
C ARG A 768 -18.91 -8.82 12.63
N GLY A 769 -17.80 -9.48 12.91
CA GLY A 769 -17.01 -9.15 14.09
C GLY A 769 -15.77 -9.99 14.29
N ALA A 770 -14.91 -9.50 15.17
CA ALA A 770 -13.58 -10.02 15.40
C ALA A 770 -13.31 -10.26 16.89
N TYR A 771 -12.58 -11.33 17.16
CA TYR A 771 -12.08 -11.67 18.51
C TYR A 771 -13.18 -11.66 19.59
N PHE A 772 -14.29 -12.35 19.34
CA PHE A 772 -15.34 -12.54 20.33
C PHE A 772 -14.77 -13.21 21.58
N PRO A 773 -15.22 -12.80 22.79
CA PRO A 773 -14.79 -13.45 24.03
C PRO A 773 -14.96 -14.96 23.98
N SER A 774 -13.91 -15.68 24.32
CA SER A 774 -13.90 -17.14 24.38
C SER A 774 -14.51 -17.70 25.67
N SER A 775 -14.50 -16.89 26.73
CA SER A 775 -15.17 -17.17 27.99
C SER A 775 -15.59 -15.88 28.68
N PHE A 776 -16.70 -15.94 29.38
CA PHE A 776 -17.23 -14.82 30.18
C PHE A 776 -18.04 -15.38 31.35
N ASP A 777 -18.18 -14.58 32.39
CA ASP A 777 -19.03 -14.89 33.56
C ASP A 777 -20.50 -14.80 33.18
N THR A 778 -21.18 -15.97 33.10
CA THR A 778 -22.57 -16.10 32.68
C THR A 778 -23.58 -15.65 33.73
N GLU A 779 -23.14 -15.43 34.99
CA GLU A 779 -24.02 -14.90 36.05
C GLU A 779 -24.19 -13.38 35.92
N HIS A 780 -23.19 -12.71 35.41
CA HIS A 780 -23.14 -11.24 35.30
C HIS A 780 -23.36 -10.71 33.90
N TYR A 781 -22.84 -11.41 32.88
CA TYR A 781 -22.99 -10.97 31.50
C TYR A 781 -24.17 -11.63 30.81
N THR A 782 -25.01 -10.81 30.21
CA THR A 782 -26.10 -11.24 29.33
C THR A 782 -25.59 -11.18 27.88
N PRO A 783 -25.50 -12.33 27.16
CA PRO A 783 -25.22 -12.34 25.76
C PRO A 783 -26.45 -11.92 24.95
N LEU A 784 -26.29 -10.98 24.00
CA LEU A 784 -27.45 -10.44 23.27
C LEU A 784 -27.68 -11.13 21.93
N LEU A 785 -26.62 -11.49 21.22
CA LEU A 785 -26.65 -11.95 19.84
C LEU A 785 -25.80 -13.20 19.66
N ALA A 786 -26.23 -14.10 18.78
CA ALA A 786 -25.44 -15.23 18.32
C ALA A 786 -25.34 -15.26 16.80
N MET A 787 -24.17 -15.63 16.27
CA MET A 787 -23.90 -15.75 14.86
C MET A 787 -22.73 -16.70 14.58
N SER A 788 -22.62 -17.24 13.38
CA SER A 788 -21.49 -18.09 12.97
C SER A 788 -21.32 -18.06 11.47
N ASP A 789 -20.10 -18.30 11.01
CA ASP A 789 -19.88 -18.60 9.61
C ASP A 789 -20.45 -19.97 9.23
N PRO A 790 -20.73 -20.21 7.92
CA PRO A 790 -21.34 -21.47 7.48
C PRO A 790 -20.54 -22.70 7.93
N GLY A 791 -21.25 -23.66 8.55
CA GLY A 791 -20.63 -24.90 9.02
C GLY A 791 -19.99 -24.83 10.41
N GLU A 792 -19.94 -23.65 11.04
CA GLU A 792 -19.41 -23.45 12.39
C GLU A 792 -20.48 -23.42 13.47
N LYS A 793 -20.03 -23.60 14.72
CA LYS A 793 -20.93 -23.44 15.88
C LYS A 793 -21.21 -21.95 16.13
N PRO A 794 -22.46 -21.60 16.48
CA PRO A 794 -22.80 -20.24 16.83
C PRO A 794 -21.96 -19.69 18.00
N LEU A 795 -21.40 -18.51 17.81
CA LEU A 795 -20.73 -17.72 18.83
C LEU A 795 -21.76 -16.78 19.47
N ASN A 796 -21.85 -16.78 20.79
CA ASN A 796 -22.83 -16.01 21.55
C ASN A 796 -22.28 -14.81 22.30
N SER A 797 -21.01 -14.47 22.08
CA SER A 797 -20.29 -13.42 22.82
C SER A 797 -19.98 -12.17 22.01
N SER A 798 -20.67 -11.95 20.91
CA SER A 798 -20.46 -10.77 20.04
C SER A 798 -20.82 -9.44 20.71
N VAL A 799 -21.85 -9.45 21.57
CA VAL A 799 -22.25 -8.34 22.45
C VAL A 799 -22.60 -8.90 23.80
N LEU A 800 -21.84 -8.52 24.81
CA LEU A 800 -22.04 -8.91 26.21
C LEU A 800 -22.38 -7.67 27.02
N VAL A 801 -23.50 -7.71 27.78
CA VAL A 801 -23.93 -6.61 28.65
C VAL A 801 -23.95 -7.10 30.08
N ALA A 802 -23.27 -6.39 30.97
CA ALA A 802 -23.34 -6.60 32.42
C ALA A 802 -23.92 -5.37 33.11
N LYS A 803 -24.86 -5.59 34.03
CA LYS A 803 -25.23 -4.57 35.00
C LYS A 803 -24.12 -4.50 36.06
N HIS A 804 -23.58 -3.29 36.27
CA HIS A 804 -22.53 -3.08 37.28
C HIS A 804 -22.95 -1.92 38.21
N GLY A 805 -23.33 -2.28 39.44
CA GLY A 805 -23.93 -1.32 40.33
C GLY A 805 -25.20 -0.70 39.77
N LYS A 806 -25.20 0.63 39.59
CA LYS A 806 -26.34 1.37 39.00
C LYS A 806 -26.28 1.51 37.50
N GLY A 807 -25.12 1.28 36.88
CA GLY A 807 -24.91 1.43 35.45
C GLY A 807 -24.62 0.14 34.71
N TYR A 808 -23.95 0.25 33.57
CA TYR A 808 -23.74 -0.86 32.64
C TYR A 808 -22.31 -0.92 32.11
N PHE A 809 -21.85 -2.13 31.88
CA PHE A 809 -20.63 -2.42 31.16
C PHE A 809 -20.97 -3.27 29.95
N VAL A 810 -20.49 -2.85 28.77
CA VAL A 810 -20.71 -3.55 27.49
C VAL A 810 -19.36 -3.90 26.89
N TYR A 811 -19.18 -5.15 26.49
CA TYR A 811 -18.10 -5.57 25.60
C TYR A 811 -18.67 -5.97 24.25
N THR A 812 -18.12 -5.44 23.16
CA THR A 812 -18.56 -5.83 21.81
C THR A 812 -17.39 -6.17 20.91
N GLY A 813 -17.47 -7.33 20.26
CA GLY A 813 -16.58 -7.73 19.19
C GLY A 813 -17.12 -7.42 17.79
N LEU A 814 -18.30 -6.78 17.68
CA LEU A 814 -18.87 -6.39 16.40
C LEU A 814 -17.99 -5.36 15.70
N ALA A 815 -17.87 -5.46 14.37
CA ALA A 815 -16.99 -4.61 13.55
C ALA A 815 -17.58 -3.21 13.30
N PHE A 816 -18.00 -2.48 14.35
CA PHE A 816 -18.55 -1.11 14.22
C PHE A 816 -17.59 -0.17 13.50
N PHE A 817 -16.29 -0.33 13.67
CA PHE A 817 -15.25 0.48 13.02
C PHE A 817 -15.29 0.41 11.48
N ARG A 818 -15.92 -0.63 10.91
CA ARG A 818 -16.18 -0.75 9.46
C ARG A 818 -17.58 -0.24 9.10
N GLN A 819 -18.58 -0.57 9.92
CA GLN A 819 -19.98 -0.32 9.60
C GLN A 819 -20.36 1.16 9.74
N LEU A 820 -19.80 1.86 10.73
CA LEU A 820 -20.10 3.27 10.95
C LEU A 820 -19.58 4.17 9.83
N PRO A 821 -18.29 4.08 9.39
CA PRO A 821 -17.82 4.82 8.22
C PRO A 821 -18.54 4.45 6.92
N ALA A 822 -19.00 3.21 6.77
CA ALA A 822 -19.80 2.78 5.62
C ALA A 822 -21.24 3.34 5.64
N GLY A 823 -21.67 3.95 6.74
CA GLY A 823 -23.00 4.56 6.88
C GLY A 823 -24.12 3.53 7.00
N VAL A 824 -23.86 2.34 7.58
CA VAL A 824 -24.83 1.25 7.73
C VAL A 824 -25.89 1.62 8.78
N PRO A 825 -27.17 1.80 8.41
CA PRO A 825 -28.20 2.30 9.33
C PRO A 825 -28.40 1.46 10.58
N GLY A 826 -28.46 0.13 10.43
CA GLY A 826 -28.69 -0.77 11.57
C GLY A 826 -27.53 -0.78 12.55
N ALA A 827 -26.30 -0.62 12.08
CA ALA A 827 -25.14 -0.49 12.95
C ALA A 827 -25.21 0.80 13.78
N TYR A 828 -25.60 1.92 13.20
CA TYR A 828 -25.83 3.17 13.93
C TYR A 828 -26.97 3.04 14.96
N ARG A 829 -28.06 2.36 14.62
CA ARG A 829 -29.18 2.13 15.54
C ARG A 829 -28.77 1.27 16.74
N LEU A 830 -28.07 0.16 16.50
CA LEU A 830 -27.55 -0.70 17.56
C LEU A 830 -26.52 0.04 18.43
N PHE A 831 -25.57 0.75 17.80
CA PHE A 831 -24.57 1.50 18.54
C PHE A 831 -25.18 2.63 19.39
N ALA A 832 -26.19 3.34 18.85
CA ALA A 832 -26.97 4.33 19.60
C ALA A 832 -27.67 3.73 20.80
N ASN A 833 -28.22 2.51 20.69
CA ASN A 833 -28.82 1.81 21.82
C ASN A 833 -27.79 1.46 22.90
N LEU A 834 -26.62 0.97 22.53
CA LEU A 834 -25.53 0.66 23.48
C LEU A 834 -25.12 1.91 24.26
N VAL A 835 -24.94 3.06 23.55
CA VAL A 835 -24.59 4.33 24.17
C VAL A 835 -25.71 4.89 25.03
N SER A 836 -26.98 4.65 24.67
CA SER A 836 -28.16 5.12 25.37
C SER A 836 -28.59 4.22 26.54
N LEU A 837 -27.88 3.11 26.77
CA LEU A 837 -28.27 2.12 27.80
C LEU A 837 -28.22 2.75 29.20
N GLY A 838 -29.29 2.58 29.95
CA GLY A 838 -29.41 3.17 31.32
C GLY A 838 -29.83 4.64 31.37
N LYS A 839 -30.21 5.24 30.25
CA LYS A 839 -30.65 6.65 30.13
C LYS A 839 -32.13 6.79 29.85
#